data_84d965ee1e835ec62efede095b08332b
#
_entry.id   84d965ee1e835ec62efede095b08332b
#
_cell.length_a   1.000
_cell.length_b   1.000
_cell.length_c   1.000
_cell.angle_alpha   90.00
_cell.angle_beta   90.00
_cell.angle_gamma   90.00
#
_symmetry.space_group_name_H-M   'P 1'
#
loop_
_entity.id
_entity.type
_entity.pdbx_description
1 polymer ?
#
loop_
_entity_poly.entity_id
_entity_poly.type
_entity_poly.pdbx_seq_one_letter_code
_entity_poly.pdbx_strand_id
1 'polypeptide(L)'
;MVSITRPERFRFARLKRSHIALTTIALLLVLDLGRSINARVGYAAPVSEWQPSPSDYADLTWPPGADLPPNIPLGARVFARRCAVCHGPDGRGNGPAAPSLIPRPRDFTLGLFKFKSTPHGQPPTDDDLKQIVASGLPASAMPYFRDLLNESEIDAVVAQVKQFSKAFSGASPQGIVVPPRPATTAARVERGRALYIAQDCVGCHGPDGRKGGFLVDSSTNHPTPIRDLSAPWTFRGGSDPNQIWLRLTTGVGDSMPSYAYGLTPGQRWDLVSYVQSLARVAPWQPGGRLDGPGQRADLLRRGEYLVHAEMCGLCHTQINRTGIYRGDDFYLAGGMRIGAYPHGVFVSRNLTSDDETGVGKWTEIQIVNALRNGRAPDRLLNLWCMPWFYLHYLTEDDATAIARYLKDLRPVHNRIPPPLHYGLVETIASKLTRPLPAAVVTVLTYADGNFGRTDSRVPQGRAQTTLIDSQWIVLIGGALLFTFAGPRERRFPRSVRGWLTLVISVLALLLLGLVGWVIYALPTLSFIPPDQIVSGATAGIPEPDAAGFKTLEQKALIQRGRYLFSVASCAFCHNPNGAGGSKVSWRPFGTLWTRNISSDTATGIGAWTDGQIVRAIRSGITPDGRTLHWQGMIWDHASNWDEEDIRALVAYLRMLPPVTRQIPPARPPAADDCAVYTFWVAKSTVPGCR
;
A
#
# COMPACT_ATOMS: atom_id res chain seq x y z
N MET A 1 6.53 82.00 -45.71
CA MET A 1 7.27 80.75 -45.80
C MET A 1 7.04 79.99 -44.46
N VAL A 2 6.17 79.04 -44.49
CA VAL A 2 5.85 78.26 -43.26
C VAL A 2 6.26 76.82 -43.47
N SER A 3 7.21 76.37 -42.66
CA SER A 3 7.71 75.02 -42.62
C SER A 3 6.66 74.11 -42.06
N ILE A 4 6.20 73.10 -42.84
CA ILE A 4 5.26 72.09 -42.38
C ILE A 4 6.07 70.91 -41.84
N THR A 5 6.07 70.78 -40.56
CA THR A 5 6.62 69.57 -39.84
C THR A 5 5.63 68.43 -39.96
N ARG A 6 6.04 67.35 -40.61
CA ARG A 6 5.38 66.04 -40.50
C ARG A 6 5.95 65.34 -39.30
N PRO A 7 5.05 64.82 -38.46
CA PRO A 7 5.46 63.68 -37.78
C PRO A 7 4.69 62.70 -37.06
N GLU A 8 4.18 62.40 -36.24
CA GLU A 8 3.71 61.54 -35.16
C GLU A 8 2.99 60.21 -35.53
N ARG A 9 2.51 60.03 -36.75
CA ARG A 9 1.74 58.79 -37.09
C ARG A 9 2.56 57.51 -37.18
N PHE A 10 3.87 57.57 -37.33
CA PHE A 10 4.72 56.39 -37.49
C PHE A 10 5.19 55.79 -36.16
N ARG A 11 5.23 56.56 -35.07
CA ARG A 11 5.61 56.06 -33.72
C ARG A 11 4.50 55.21 -33.10
N PHE A 12 3.25 55.57 -33.27
CA PHE A 12 2.12 54.85 -32.68
C PHE A 12 1.91 53.44 -33.26
N ALA A 13 2.19 53.21 -34.52
CA ALA A 13 2.01 51.90 -35.13
C ALA A 13 3.09 50.88 -34.72
N ARG A 14 4.31 51.30 -34.37
CA ARG A 14 5.39 50.42 -33.89
C ARG A 14 5.24 50.07 -32.40
N LEU A 15 4.84 51.04 -31.59
CA LEU A 15 4.50 50.75 -30.18
C LEU A 15 3.36 49.75 -30.08
N LYS A 16 2.34 49.84 -30.91
CA LYS A 16 1.20 48.90 -30.93
C LYS A 16 1.63 47.43 -31.23
N ARG A 17 2.55 47.21 -32.18
CA ARG A 17 2.95 45.82 -32.54
C ARG A 17 3.78 45.15 -31.46
N SER A 18 4.68 45.88 -30.81
CA SER A 18 5.47 45.32 -29.69
C SER A 18 4.58 45.09 -28.45
N HIS A 19 3.63 45.99 -28.18
CA HIS A 19 2.67 45.78 -27.08
C HIS A 19 1.72 44.59 -27.38
N ILE A 20 1.26 44.44 -28.61
CA ILE A 20 0.43 43.29 -29.02
C ILE A 20 1.21 41.98 -28.84
N ALA A 21 2.49 41.92 -29.28
CA ALA A 21 3.32 40.74 -29.09
C ALA A 21 3.54 40.40 -27.62
N LEU A 22 3.88 41.41 -26.79
CA LEU A 22 4.07 41.24 -25.33
C LEU A 22 2.77 40.83 -24.66
N THR A 23 1.63 41.44 -25.04
CA THR A 23 0.33 41.09 -24.48
C THR A 23 -0.07 39.66 -24.88
N THR A 24 0.22 39.25 -26.12
CA THR A 24 -0.05 37.89 -26.58
C THR A 24 0.82 36.87 -25.82
N ILE A 25 2.11 37.14 -25.62
CA ILE A 25 3.00 36.29 -24.86
C ILE A 25 2.52 36.21 -23.39
N ALA A 26 2.21 37.36 -22.78
CA ALA A 26 1.68 37.40 -21.43
C ALA A 26 0.37 36.62 -21.30
N LEU A 27 -0.53 36.75 -22.25
CA LEU A 27 -1.79 36.01 -22.30
C LEU A 27 -1.56 34.49 -22.44
N LEU A 28 -0.64 34.07 -23.30
CA LEU A 28 -0.27 32.67 -23.46
C LEU A 28 0.31 32.09 -22.16
N LEU A 29 1.18 32.86 -21.48
CA LEU A 29 1.75 32.47 -20.20
C LEU A 29 0.68 32.36 -19.10
N VAL A 30 -0.27 33.33 -19.06
CA VAL A 30 -1.40 33.30 -18.13
C VAL A 30 -2.31 32.09 -18.41
N LEU A 31 -2.56 31.79 -19.69
CA LEU A 31 -3.36 30.62 -20.08
C LEU A 31 -2.65 29.31 -19.74
N ASP A 32 -1.33 29.23 -19.94
CA ASP A 32 -0.55 28.05 -19.57
C ASP A 32 -0.48 27.88 -18.05
N LEU A 33 -0.26 28.97 -17.32
CA LEU A 33 -0.31 28.97 -15.86
C LEU A 33 -1.72 28.58 -15.36
N GLY A 34 -2.77 29.08 -16.00
CA GLY A 34 -4.15 28.71 -15.71
C GLY A 34 -4.41 27.23 -15.95
N ARG A 35 -3.87 26.67 -17.02
CA ARG A 35 -3.93 25.22 -17.28
C ARG A 35 -3.21 24.40 -16.20
N SER A 36 -2.02 24.80 -15.85
CA SER A 36 -1.24 24.12 -14.80
C SER A 36 -1.92 24.21 -13.43
N ILE A 37 -2.48 25.38 -13.10
CA ILE A 37 -3.27 25.55 -11.86
C ILE A 37 -4.54 24.68 -11.92
N ASN A 38 -5.27 24.71 -13.03
CA ASN A 38 -6.48 23.90 -13.19
C ASN A 38 -6.19 22.40 -13.11
N ALA A 39 -5.07 21.94 -13.69
CA ALA A 39 -4.62 20.57 -13.57
C ALA A 39 -4.33 20.18 -12.10
N ARG A 40 -3.67 21.07 -11.36
CA ARG A 40 -3.37 20.86 -9.92
C ARG A 40 -4.64 20.91 -9.05
N VAL A 41 -5.55 21.83 -9.35
CA VAL A 41 -6.85 21.92 -8.65
C VAL A 41 -7.75 20.74 -9.05
N GLY A 42 -7.80 20.38 -10.33
CA GLY A 42 -8.51 19.19 -10.81
C GLY A 42 -8.01 17.88 -10.20
N TYR A 43 -6.75 17.86 -9.71
CA TYR A 43 -6.21 16.78 -8.91
C TYR A 43 -6.99 16.52 -7.63
N ALA A 44 -7.53 17.56 -7.00
CA ALA A 44 -8.34 17.47 -5.80
C ALA A 44 -9.82 17.12 -6.07
N ALA A 45 -10.27 17.20 -7.33
CA ALA A 45 -11.64 16.86 -7.67
C ALA A 45 -11.91 15.35 -7.59
N PRO A 46 -13.10 14.93 -7.20
CA PRO A 46 -13.44 13.50 -7.16
C PRO A 46 -13.35 12.90 -8.56
N VAL A 47 -12.85 11.66 -8.65
CA VAL A 47 -12.70 10.94 -9.92
C VAL A 47 -14.05 10.44 -10.43
N SER A 48 -15.01 10.26 -9.54
CA SER A 48 -16.35 9.78 -9.85
C SER A 48 -17.39 10.55 -9.06
N GLU A 49 -18.65 10.37 -9.45
CA GLU A 49 -19.82 10.90 -8.75
C GLU A 49 -20.06 10.24 -7.37
N TRP A 50 -19.28 9.21 -7.03
CA TRP A 50 -19.42 8.56 -5.74
C TRP A 50 -19.16 9.54 -4.61
N GLN A 51 -20.17 9.77 -3.84
CA GLN A 51 -20.11 10.55 -2.61
C GLN A 51 -20.14 9.59 -1.43
N PRO A 52 -19.21 9.72 -0.48
CA PRO A 52 -19.25 8.91 0.73
C PRO A 52 -20.49 9.27 1.57
N SER A 53 -21.03 8.28 2.26
CA SER A 53 -22.08 8.52 3.26
C SER A 53 -21.50 9.27 4.47
N PRO A 54 -22.33 9.95 5.28
CA PRO A 54 -21.86 10.57 6.52
C PRO A 54 -21.13 9.61 7.47
N SER A 55 -21.49 8.33 7.46
CA SER A 55 -20.82 7.27 8.23
C SER A 55 -19.39 6.99 7.76
N ASP A 56 -19.07 7.29 6.50
CA ASP A 56 -17.72 7.12 5.96
C ASP A 56 -16.75 8.22 6.43
N TYR A 57 -17.26 9.26 7.07
CA TYR A 57 -16.47 10.34 7.67
C TYR A 57 -16.25 10.16 9.18
N ALA A 58 -16.67 9.02 9.74
CA ALA A 58 -16.53 8.74 11.16
C ALA A 58 -15.08 9.01 11.59
N ASP A 59 -14.95 9.87 12.55
CA ASP A 59 -13.78 10.48 13.18
C ASP A 59 -12.45 9.74 12.96
N LEU A 60 -11.79 10.03 11.84
CA LEU A 60 -10.41 9.63 11.58
C LEU A 60 -9.46 10.55 12.37
N THR A 61 -9.58 10.56 13.69
CA THR A 61 -8.63 11.26 14.54
C THR A 61 -7.30 10.49 14.54
N TRP A 62 -6.24 11.17 14.24
CA TRP A 62 -4.90 10.60 14.32
C TRP A 62 -4.05 11.31 15.38
N PRO A 63 -3.45 10.57 16.31
CA PRO A 63 -3.63 9.13 16.56
C PRO A 63 -5.05 8.81 17.06
N PRO A 64 -5.60 7.61 16.79
CA PRO A 64 -6.94 7.25 17.21
C PRO A 64 -7.17 7.55 18.70
N GLY A 65 -8.25 8.24 19.01
CA GLY A 65 -8.60 8.61 20.38
C GLY A 65 -7.76 9.72 21.01
N ALA A 66 -6.98 10.49 20.23
CA ALA A 66 -6.22 11.63 20.77
C ALA A 66 -7.11 12.70 21.40
N ASP A 67 -8.28 12.94 20.80
CA ASP A 67 -9.24 14.00 21.20
C ASP A 67 -10.39 13.48 22.10
N LEU A 68 -10.23 12.30 22.69
CA LEU A 68 -11.27 11.76 23.56
C LEU A 68 -11.44 12.58 24.84
N PRO A 69 -12.67 12.88 25.25
CA PRO A 69 -12.93 13.53 26.53
C PRO A 69 -12.30 12.77 27.70
N PRO A 70 -11.73 13.46 28.70
CA PRO A 70 -11.01 12.81 29.79
C PRO A 70 -11.89 11.92 30.69
N ASN A 71 -13.19 12.14 30.70
CA ASN A 71 -14.17 11.48 31.57
C ASN A 71 -14.91 10.30 30.95
N ILE A 72 -14.53 9.83 29.77
CA ILE A 72 -15.12 8.61 29.20
C ILE A 72 -14.68 7.36 29.96
N PRO A 73 -15.53 6.31 30.05
CA PRO A 73 -15.18 5.04 30.69
C PRO A 73 -13.88 4.45 30.16
N LEU A 74 -13.10 3.78 31.04
CA LEU A 74 -11.83 3.16 30.66
C LEU A 74 -11.96 2.24 29.44
N GLY A 75 -12.97 1.38 29.40
CA GLY A 75 -13.20 0.45 28.29
C GLY A 75 -13.42 1.16 26.96
N ALA A 76 -14.24 2.21 26.94
CA ALA A 76 -14.50 3.02 25.75
C ALA A 76 -13.21 3.71 25.28
N ARG A 77 -12.39 4.22 26.19
CA ARG A 77 -11.11 4.87 25.88
C ARG A 77 -10.10 3.89 25.30
N VAL A 78 -9.97 2.69 25.89
CA VAL A 78 -9.09 1.64 25.38
C VAL A 78 -9.57 1.18 24.00
N PHE A 79 -10.88 0.96 23.83
CA PHE A 79 -11.47 0.54 22.57
C PHE A 79 -11.21 1.56 21.46
N ALA A 80 -11.47 2.84 21.69
CA ALA A 80 -11.25 3.89 20.72
C ALA A 80 -9.78 4.01 20.29
N ARG A 81 -8.85 3.87 21.25
CA ARG A 81 -7.41 3.99 20.97
C ARG A 81 -6.78 2.76 20.30
N ARG A 82 -7.31 1.57 20.58
CA ARG A 82 -6.64 0.29 20.22
C ARG A 82 -7.45 -0.55 19.22
N CYS A 83 -8.76 -0.43 19.24
CA CYS A 83 -9.63 -1.36 18.53
C CYS A 83 -10.38 -0.72 17.36
N ALA A 84 -10.77 0.55 17.51
CA ALA A 84 -11.65 1.22 16.56
C ALA A 84 -11.05 1.38 15.16
N VAL A 85 -9.72 1.42 14.99
CA VAL A 85 -9.05 1.50 13.69
C VAL A 85 -9.43 0.33 12.76
N CYS A 86 -9.72 -0.83 13.35
CA CYS A 86 -10.17 -2.03 12.63
C CYS A 86 -11.67 -2.27 12.83
N HIS A 87 -12.15 -2.18 14.10
CA HIS A 87 -13.50 -2.58 14.47
C HIS A 87 -14.56 -1.46 14.33
N GLY A 88 -14.14 -0.24 13.99
CA GLY A 88 -15.04 0.92 13.97
C GLY A 88 -15.38 1.44 15.37
N PRO A 89 -15.75 2.72 15.53
CA PRO A 89 -16.11 3.30 16.83
C PRO A 89 -17.39 2.68 17.42
N ASP A 90 -18.25 2.16 16.57
CA ASP A 90 -19.52 1.51 16.89
C ASP A 90 -19.43 -0.03 16.97
N GLY A 91 -18.25 -0.60 16.80
CA GLY A 91 -18.01 -2.04 16.88
C GLY A 91 -18.50 -2.85 15.69
N ARG A 92 -18.84 -2.22 14.55
CA ARG A 92 -19.40 -2.89 13.35
C ARG A 92 -18.35 -3.55 12.44
N GLY A 93 -17.08 -3.54 12.80
CA GLY A 93 -16.04 -4.11 11.95
C GLY A 93 -15.71 -3.25 10.72
N ASN A 94 -16.12 -2.00 10.72
CA ASN A 94 -16.03 -1.05 9.60
C ASN A 94 -15.01 0.07 9.84
N GLY A 95 -14.02 -0.17 10.69
CA GLY A 95 -12.94 0.80 10.92
C GLY A 95 -12.19 1.14 9.63
N PRO A 96 -11.44 2.26 9.62
CA PRO A 96 -10.79 2.76 8.40
C PRO A 96 -9.79 1.78 7.76
N ALA A 97 -9.16 0.90 8.53
CA ALA A 97 -8.28 -0.15 8.01
C ALA A 97 -9.04 -1.41 7.55
N ALA A 98 -10.29 -1.60 7.97
CA ALA A 98 -11.05 -2.81 7.71
C ALA A 98 -11.13 -3.20 6.22
N PRO A 99 -11.31 -2.28 5.26
CA PRO A 99 -11.43 -2.63 3.84
C PRO A 99 -10.28 -3.46 3.28
N SER A 100 -9.08 -3.32 3.81
CA SER A 100 -7.89 -4.04 3.34
C SER A 100 -7.62 -5.34 4.11
N LEU A 101 -8.34 -5.61 5.20
CA LEU A 101 -8.08 -6.75 6.08
C LEU A 101 -8.80 -8.02 5.63
N ILE A 102 -8.05 -9.14 5.57
CA ILE A 102 -8.59 -10.48 5.28
C ILE A 102 -8.18 -11.44 6.40
N PRO A 103 -9.13 -11.95 7.18
CA PRO A 103 -10.57 -11.67 7.16
C PRO A 103 -10.89 -10.28 7.70
N ARG A 104 -12.06 -9.79 7.35
CA ARG A 104 -12.61 -8.57 7.92
C ARG A 104 -12.69 -8.63 9.45
N PRO A 105 -12.51 -7.49 10.12
CA PRO A 105 -12.75 -7.40 11.56
C PRO A 105 -14.16 -7.82 11.92
N ARG A 106 -14.30 -8.41 13.10
CA ARG A 106 -15.60 -8.85 13.59
C ARG A 106 -16.54 -7.67 13.82
N ASP A 107 -17.79 -7.80 13.31
CA ASP A 107 -18.92 -6.97 13.72
C ASP A 107 -19.44 -7.50 15.07
N PHE A 108 -19.19 -6.76 16.14
CA PHE A 108 -19.61 -7.13 17.48
C PHE A 108 -21.13 -6.96 17.70
N THR A 109 -21.79 -6.10 16.90
CA THR A 109 -23.21 -5.83 17.05
C THR A 109 -24.07 -7.04 16.73
N LEU A 110 -23.56 -7.95 15.91
CA LEU A 110 -24.23 -9.20 15.57
C LEU A 110 -24.22 -10.23 16.71
N GLY A 111 -23.34 -10.08 17.70
CA GLY A 111 -23.20 -11.06 18.78
C GLY A 111 -22.62 -12.41 18.36
N LEU A 112 -22.08 -12.50 17.15
CA LEU A 112 -21.54 -13.73 16.58
C LEU A 112 -20.02 -13.77 16.74
N PHE A 113 -19.53 -14.74 17.52
CA PHE A 113 -18.09 -14.91 17.80
C PHE A 113 -17.64 -16.31 17.37
N LYS A 114 -16.49 -16.37 16.67
CA LYS A 114 -15.96 -17.62 16.10
C LYS A 114 -15.11 -18.44 17.09
N PHE A 115 -14.34 -17.77 17.93
CA PHE A 115 -13.38 -18.42 18.83
C PHE A 115 -13.89 -18.30 20.28
N LYS A 116 -14.48 -19.36 20.78
CA LYS A 116 -15.16 -19.41 22.08
C LYS A 116 -15.17 -20.82 22.63
N SER A 117 -15.36 -20.94 23.92
CA SER A 117 -15.53 -22.24 24.61
C SER A 117 -16.99 -22.66 24.77
N THR A 118 -17.94 -21.77 24.50
CA THR A 118 -19.38 -22.01 24.69
C THR A 118 -19.99 -22.79 23.52
N PRO A 119 -21.12 -23.46 23.70
CA PRO A 119 -21.84 -24.14 22.64
C PRO A 119 -22.12 -23.25 21.42
N HIS A 120 -22.33 -23.88 20.25
CA HIS A 120 -22.73 -23.18 19.05
C HIS A 120 -23.97 -22.31 19.30
N GLY A 121 -23.98 -21.10 18.75
CA GLY A 121 -25.12 -20.15 18.92
C GLY A 121 -25.05 -19.33 20.22
N GLN A 122 -24.30 -19.72 21.22
CA GLN A 122 -24.17 -18.94 22.47
C GLN A 122 -23.04 -17.90 22.37
N PRO A 123 -23.14 -16.77 23.11
CA PRO A 123 -22.04 -15.80 23.20
C PRO A 123 -20.82 -16.42 23.92
N PRO A 124 -19.60 -15.88 23.70
CA PRO A 124 -18.41 -16.32 24.42
C PRO A 124 -18.45 -15.98 25.91
N THR A 125 -17.65 -16.67 26.71
CA THR A 125 -17.37 -16.27 28.09
C THR A 125 -16.49 -15.03 28.12
N ASP A 126 -16.41 -14.36 29.29
CA ASP A 126 -15.48 -13.26 29.49
C ASP A 126 -14.03 -13.71 29.30
N ASP A 127 -13.71 -14.92 29.76
CA ASP A 127 -12.35 -15.50 29.62
C ASP A 127 -11.99 -15.75 28.13
N ASP A 128 -12.95 -16.20 27.31
CA ASP A 128 -12.73 -16.33 25.87
C ASP A 128 -12.34 -14.97 25.24
N LEU A 129 -13.07 -13.90 25.59
CA LEU A 129 -12.80 -12.56 25.07
C LEU A 129 -11.48 -12.00 25.60
N LYS A 130 -11.19 -12.15 26.90
CA LYS A 130 -9.90 -11.75 27.53
C LYS A 130 -8.75 -12.47 26.86
N GLN A 131 -8.86 -13.77 26.62
CA GLN A 131 -7.84 -14.56 25.95
C GLN A 131 -7.55 -14.04 24.54
N ILE A 132 -8.58 -13.70 23.76
CA ILE A 132 -8.42 -13.15 22.40
C ILE A 132 -7.75 -11.77 22.45
N VAL A 133 -8.15 -10.89 23.35
CA VAL A 133 -7.52 -9.57 23.50
C VAL A 133 -6.06 -9.72 23.94
N ALA A 134 -5.80 -10.57 24.93
CA ALA A 134 -4.45 -10.76 25.47
C ALA A 134 -3.49 -11.41 24.46
N SER A 135 -3.95 -12.43 23.71
CA SER A 135 -3.09 -13.28 22.87
C SER A 135 -3.16 -12.96 21.39
N GLY A 136 -4.17 -12.19 20.95
CA GLY A 136 -4.44 -11.95 19.53
C GLY A 136 -4.92 -13.22 18.81
N LEU A 137 -4.99 -13.14 17.49
CA LEU A 137 -5.37 -14.23 16.61
C LEU A 137 -4.25 -14.48 15.59
N PRO A 138 -3.53 -15.60 15.64
CA PRO A 138 -2.48 -15.92 14.67
C PRO A 138 -2.96 -15.81 13.22
N ALA A 139 -2.09 -15.44 12.32
CA ALA A 139 -2.37 -15.27 10.91
C ALA A 139 -3.61 -14.39 10.62
N SER A 140 -3.73 -13.30 11.37
CA SER A 140 -4.72 -12.23 11.16
C SER A 140 -4.17 -10.89 11.63
N ALA A 141 -4.87 -9.81 11.29
CA ALA A 141 -4.54 -8.45 11.76
C ALA A 141 -4.86 -8.22 13.25
N MET A 142 -5.56 -9.13 13.92
CA MET A 142 -5.88 -8.99 15.36
C MET A 142 -4.63 -9.22 16.22
N PRO A 143 -4.01 -8.17 16.78
CA PRO A 143 -2.76 -8.29 17.52
C PRO A 143 -2.98 -8.77 18.95
N TYR A 144 -1.90 -9.20 19.59
CA TYR A 144 -1.90 -9.43 21.02
C TYR A 144 -1.63 -8.12 21.79
N PHE A 145 -2.27 -7.99 22.97
CA PHE A 145 -2.16 -6.79 23.79
C PHE A 145 -1.62 -7.05 25.21
N ARG A 146 -1.27 -8.27 25.56
CA ARG A 146 -0.82 -8.65 26.92
C ARG A 146 0.42 -7.92 27.43
N ASP A 147 1.23 -7.33 26.54
CA ASP A 147 2.40 -6.53 26.87
C ASP A 147 2.11 -5.01 26.84
N LEU A 148 0.89 -4.60 26.49
CA LEU A 148 0.48 -3.21 26.33
C LEU A 148 -0.71 -2.80 27.20
N LEU A 149 -1.55 -3.76 27.58
CA LEU A 149 -2.72 -3.54 28.42
C LEU A 149 -2.57 -4.37 29.70
N ASN A 150 -2.85 -3.74 30.83
CA ASN A 150 -2.97 -4.45 32.09
C ASN A 150 -4.34 -5.16 32.20
N GLU A 151 -4.50 -6.01 33.22
CA GLU A 151 -5.73 -6.80 33.41
C GLU A 151 -6.99 -5.93 33.51
N SER A 152 -6.92 -4.82 34.24
CA SER A 152 -8.07 -3.91 34.39
C SER A 152 -8.48 -3.25 33.09
N GLU A 153 -7.52 -2.94 32.19
CA GLU A 153 -7.79 -2.41 30.86
C GLU A 153 -8.38 -3.49 29.94
N ILE A 154 -7.90 -4.74 30.05
CA ILE A 154 -8.46 -5.88 29.32
C ILE A 154 -9.90 -6.14 29.79
N ASP A 155 -10.16 -6.15 31.09
CA ASP A 155 -11.49 -6.31 31.64
C ASP A 155 -12.45 -5.21 31.18
N ALA A 156 -11.99 -3.99 31.24
CA ALA A 156 -12.78 -2.83 30.82
C ALA A 156 -13.12 -2.85 29.32
N VAL A 157 -12.17 -3.21 28.46
CA VAL A 157 -12.43 -3.28 27.01
C VAL A 157 -13.30 -4.48 26.65
N VAL A 158 -13.21 -5.59 27.35
CA VAL A 158 -14.12 -6.74 27.19
C VAL A 158 -15.55 -6.33 27.58
N ALA A 159 -15.72 -5.62 28.69
CA ALA A 159 -17.02 -5.05 29.09
C ALA A 159 -17.57 -4.10 28.00
N GLN A 160 -16.70 -3.26 27.40
CA GLN A 160 -17.11 -2.39 26.31
C GLN A 160 -17.55 -3.17 25.05
N VAL A 161 -16.82 -4.23 24.67
CA VAL A 161 -17.17 -5.07 23.52
C VAL A 161 -18.54 -5.73 23.71
N LYS A 162 -18.83 -6.20 24.94
CA LYS A 162 -20.14 -6.80 25.26
C LYS A 162 -21.30 -5.82 25.13
N GLN A 163 -21.07 -4.52 25.34
CA GLN A 163 -22.11 -3.49 25.21
C GLN A 163 -22.58 -3.30 23.77
N PHE A 164 -21.82 -3.66 22.77
CA PHE A 164 -22.22 -3.54 21.38
C PHE A 164 -23.33 -4.54 20.98
N SER A 165 -23.55 -5.62 21.75
CA SER A 165 -24.53 -6.63 21.38
C SER A 165 -25.45 -7.02 22.51
N LYS A 166 -26.74 -7.15 22.18
CA LYS A 166 -27.76 -7.69 23.08
C LYS A 166 -27.57 -9.19 23.44
N ALA A 167 -26.74 -9.92 22.68
CA ALA A 167 -26.46 -11.32 22.94
C ALA A 167 -25.88 -11.57 24.35
N PHE A 168 -25.29 -10.54 24.97
CA PHE A 168 -24.76 -10.61 26.34
C PHE A 168 -25.77 -10.19 27.44
N SER A 169 -26.94 -9.69 27.05
CA SER A 169 -27.93 -9.21 28.03
C SER A 169 -28.52 -10.39 28.83
N GLY A 170 -28.23 -10.41 30.11
CA GLY A 170 -28.74 -11.46 31.02
C GLY A 170 -28.12 -12.86 30.80
N ALA A 171 -27.09 -12.96 29.94
CA ALA A 171 -26.42 -14.21 29.66
C ALA A 171 -25.26 -14.44 30.64
N SER A 172 -25.19 -15.64 31.21
CA SER A 172 -24.01 -16.16 31.92
C SER A 172 -23.50 -17.40 31.16
N PRO A 173 -22.84 -17.22 30.03
CA PRO A 173 -22.44 -18.33 29.19
C PRO A 173 -21.41 -19.21 29.91
N GLN A 174 -21.61 -20.53 29.83
CA GLN A 174 -20.73 -21.51 30.43
C GLN A 174 -19.89 -22.19 29.37
N GLY A 175 -18.58 -22.26 29.60
CA GLY A 175 -17.65 -22.97 28.72
C GLY A 175 -17.88 -24.49 28.76
N ILE A 176 -17.69 -25.13 27.62
CA ILE A 176 -17.71 -26.60 27.50
C ILE A 176 -16.51 -27.17 28.24
N VAL A 177 -16.72 -28.11 29.13
CA VAL A 177 -15.65 -28.86 29.76
C VAL A 177 -15.06 -29.83 28.73
N VAL A 178 -13.80 -29.64 28.41
CA VAL A 178 -13.07 -30.51 27.49
C VAL A 178 -12.75 -31.82 28.22
N PRO A 179 -13.20 -32.99 27.72
CA PRO A 179 -12.86 -34.25 28.37
C PRO A 179 -11.34 -34.53 28.37
N PRO A 180 -10.81 -35.31 29.31
CA PRO A 180 -9.40 -35.66 29.30
C PRO A 180 -8.94 -36.21 27.96
N ARG A 181 -7.77 -35.72 27.50
CA ARG A 181 -7.19 -36.15 26.23
C ARG A 181 -6.71 -37.60 26.34
N PRO A 182 -7.18 -38.51 25.50
CA PRO A 182 -6.63 -39.86 25.44
C PRO A 182 -5.27 -39.88 24.73
N ALA A 183 -4.48 -40.90 25.02
CA ALA A 183 -3.18 -41.10 24.36
C ALA A 183 -3.32 -41.20 22.85
N THR A 184 -2.47 -40.51 22.09
CA THR A 184 -2.39 -40.61 20.65
C THR A 184 -1.76 -41.93 20.24
N THR A 185 -2.47 -42.74 19.47
CA THR A 185 -2.00 -44.02 18.92
C THR A 185 -2.23 -44.08 17.43
N ALA A 186 -1.49 -44.92 16.71
CA ALA A 186 -1.70 -45.10 15.25
C ALA A 186 -3.16 -45.47 14.92
N ALA A 187 -3.79 -46.30 15.74
CA ALA A 187 -5.19 -46.68 15.55
C ALA A 187 -6.14 -45.47 15.71
N ARG A 188 -5.86 -44.52 16.60
CA ARG A 188 -6.62 -43.27 16.72
C ARG A 188 -6.46 -42.37 15.49
N VAL A 189 -5.22 -42.25 15.03
CA VAL A 189 -4.92 -41.46 13.81
C VAL A 189 -5.69 -42.02 12.62
N GLU A 190 -5.69 -43.35 12.44
CA GLU A 190 -6.40 -43.97 11.31
C GLU A 190 -7.92 -43.84 11.44
N ARG A 191 -8.52 -44.01 12.63
CA ARG A 191 -9.94 -43.70 12.83
C ARG A 191 -10.24 -42.22 12.57
N GLY A 192 -9.37 -41.32 13.00
CA GLY A 192 -9.47 -39.90 12.71
C GLY A 192 -9.42 -39.60 11.21
N ARG A 193 -8.56 -40.28 10.47
CA ARG A 193 -8.49 -40.17 8.99
C ARG A 193 -9.80 -40.64 8.35
N ALA A 194 -10.34 -41.77 8.79
CA ALA A 194 -11.62 -42.28 8.29
C ALA A 194 -12.77 -41.29 8.58
N LEU A 195 -12.81 -40.73 9.77
CA LEU A 195 -13.79 -39.69 10.13
C LEU A 195 -13.61 -38.40 9.33
N TYR A 196 -12.38 -37.98 9.06
CA TYR A 196 -12.06 -36.81 8.24
C TYR A 196 -12.65 -36.92 6.84
N ILE A 197 -12.60 -38.11 6.26
CA ILE A 197 -13.21 -38.41 4.94
C ILE A 197 -14.74 -38.49 5.09
N ALA A 198 -15.25 -39.24 6.07
CA ALA A 198 -16.69 -39.48 6.25
C ALA A 198 -17.49 -38.22 6.61
N GLN A 199 -16.88 -37.24 7.25
CA GLN A 199 -17.49 -35.96 7.62
C GLN A 199 -17.23 -34.84 6.59
N ASP A 200 -16.74 -35.20 5.41
CA ASP A 200 -16.42 -34.30 4.29
C ASP A 200 -15.47 -33.12 4.67
N CYS A 201 -14.56 -33.32 5.58
CA CYS A 201 -13.53 -32.34 5.88
C CYS A 201 -12.65 -32.10 4.65
N VAL A 202 -12.49 -33.12 3.79
CA VAL A 202 -11.76 -33.10 2.53
C VAL A 202 -12.29 -32.02 1.58
N GLY A 203 -13.60 -31.81 1.56
CA GLY A 203 -14.25 -30.81 0.69
C GLY A 203 -13.66 -29.41 0.84
N CYS A 204 -13.43 -28.99 2.10
CA CYS A 204 -12.84 -27.70 2.42
C CYS A 204 -11.31 -27.76 2.61
N HIS A 205 -10.80 -28.76 3.34
CA HIS A 205 -9.38 -28.79 3.75
C HIS A 205 -8.49 -29.60 2.81
N GLY A 206 -9.06 -30.37 1.87
CA GLY A 206 -8.31 -31.28 0.97
C GLY A 206 -7.94 -32.60 1.63
N PRO A 207 -7.45 -33.58 0.86
CA PRO A 207 -7.14 -34.93 1.35
C PRO A 207 -5.94 -34.96 2.31
N ASP A 208 -5.05 -33.97 2.24
CA ASP A 208 -3.85 -33.80 3.04
C ASP A 208 -3.93 -32.62 4.02
N GLY A 209 -5.09 -31.99 4.13
CA GLY A 209 -5.31 -30.81 4.97
C GLY A 209 -4.78 -29.50 4.41
N ARG A 210 -4.25 -29.47 3.18
CA ARG A 210 -3.50 -28.35 2.60
C ARG A 210 -4.24 -27.57 1.50
N LYS A 211 -5.50 -27.88 1.24
CA LYS A 211 -6.25 -27.29 0.12
C LYS A 211 -6.28 -25.75 0.20
N GLY A 212 -6.45 -25.17 1.41
CA GLY A 212 -6.54 -23.72 1.57
C GLY A 212 -7.73 -23.10 0.82
N GLY A 213 -7.66 -21.81 0.56
CA GLY A 213 -8.68 -21.02 -0.15
C GLY A 213 -9.53 -20.17 0.77
N PHE A 214 -10.65 -19.68 0.21
CA PHE A 214 -11.53 -18.79 0.91
C PHE A 214 -12.97 -19.35 0.94
N LEU A 215 -13.67 -19.08 2.02
CA LEU A 215 -15.12 -19.20 2.12
C LEU A 215 -15.68 -17.82 2.37
N VAL A 216 -16.89 -17.55 1.89
CA VAL A 216 -17.61 -16.33 2.27
C VAL A 216 -18.18 -16.53 3.68
N ASP A 217 -17.78 -15.65 4.58
CA ASP A 217 -18.35 -15.59 5.94
C ASP A 217 -19.76 -14.97 5.85
N SER A 218 -20.79 -15.73 6.12
CA SER A 218 -22.18 -15.28 6.01
C SER A 218 -22.50 -14.09 6.92
N SER A 219 -21.80 -13.95 8.06
CA SER A 219 -22.02 -12.86 9.01
C SER A 219 -21.44 -11.52 8.55
N THR A 220 -20.44 -11.55 7.67
CA THR A 220 -19.77 -10.35 7.16
C THR A 220 -19.92 -10.19 5.66
N ASN A 221 -20.33 -11.23 4.96
CA ASN A 221 -20.34 -11.36 3.49
C ASN A 221 -18.97 -11.10 2.85
N HIS A 222 -17.89 -11.46 3.56
CA HIS A 222 -16.52 -11.26 3.11
C HIS A 222 -15.71 -12.55 3.13
N PRO A 223 -14.62 -12.62 2.31
CA PRO A 223 -13.75 -13.79 2.28
C PRO A 223 -13.10 -14.08 3.63
N THR A 224 -13.14 -15.34 4.02
CA THR A 224 -12.43 -15.87 5.20
C THR A 224 -11.55 -17.03 4.76
N PRO A 225 -10.23 -17.01 5.07
CA PRO A 225 -9.33 -18.07 4.61
C PRO A 225 -9.59 -19.40 5.32
N ILE A 226 -9.66 -20.47 4.53
CA ILE A 226 -9.62 -21.85 5.02
C ILE A 226 -8.22 -22.14 5.54
N ARG A 227 -8.11 -22.77 6.71
CA ARG A 227 -6.81 -23.08 7.29
C ARG A 227 -6.13 -24.29 6.65
N ASP A 228 -4.85 -24.15 6.36
CA ASP A 228 -3.95 -25.25 6.10
C ASP A 228 -3.73 -26.02 7.43
N LEU A 229 -4.27 -27.23 7.53
CA LEU A 229 -4.19 -28.04 8.73
C LEU A 229 -2.77 -28.59 9.00
N SER A 230 -1.89 -28.55 8.00
CA SER A 230 -0.49 -28.90 8.18
C SER A 230 0.37 -27.77 8.78
N ALA A 231 -0.20 -26.56 8.89
CA ALA A 231 0.46 -25.35 9.41
C ALA A 231 -0.15 -24.89 10.74
N PRO A 232 0.07 -25.60 11.86
CA PRO A 232 -0.60 -25.35 13.14
C PRO A 232 -0.33 -23.96 13.71
N TRP A 233 0.77 -23.31 13.33
CA TRP A 233 1.09 -21.93 13.72
C TRP A 233 0.13 -20.87 13.14
N THR A 234 -0.72 -21.27 12.18
CA THR A 234 -1.74 -20.38 11.58
C THR A 234 -3.12 -20.53 12.24
N PHE A 235 -3.30 -21.44 13.20
CA PHE A 235 -4.59 -21.73 13.80
C PHE A 235 -5.00 -20.59 14.75
N ARG A 236 -6.00 -19.81 14.34
CA ARG A 236 -6.45 -18.61 15.08
C ARG A 236 -7.01 -18.94 16.46
N GLY A 237 -7.65 -20.08 16.63
CA GLY A 237 -8.16 -20.54 17.92
C GLY A 237 -7.12 -21.26 18.77
N GLY A 238 -5.86 -21.31 18.32
CA GLY A 238 -4.78 -22.09 18.93
C GLY A 238 -4.65 -23.49 18.36
N SER A 239 -3.42 -24.03 18.38
CA SER A 239 -3.07 -25.38 17.89
C SER A 239 -2.92 -26.43 19.00
N ASP A 240 -3.16 -26.04 20.25
CA ASP A 240 -3.25 -27.00 21.35
C ASP A 240 -4.38 -28.00 21.08
N PRO A 241 -4.19 -29.29 21.43
CA PRO A 241 -5.19 -30.32 21.20
C PRO A 241 -6.58 -29.99 21.75
N ASN A 242 -6.66 -29.37 22.95
CA ASN A 242 -7.93 -28.97 23.55
C ASN A 242 -8.61 -27.88 22.73
N GLN A 243 -7.83 -26.95 22.17
CA GLN A 243 -8.35 -25.89 21.30
C GLN A 243 -8.89 -26.46 19.97
N ILE A 244 -8.17 -27.43 19.38
CA ILE A 244 -8.65 -28.12 18.17
C ILE A 244 -9.96 -28.88 18.49
N TRP A 245 -10.02 -29.58 19.62
CA TRP A 245 -11.21 -30.29 20.07
C TRP A 245 -12.39 -29.33 20.29
N LEU A 246 -12.14 -28.17 20.90
CA LEU A 246 -13.15 -27.12 21.07
C LEU A 246 -13.65 -26.61 19.71
N ARG A 247 -12.77 -26.38 18.74
CA ARG A 247 -13.19 -25.92 17.38
C ARG A 247 -14.06 -26.96 16.69
N LEU A 248 -13.75 -28.24 16.80
CA LEU A 248 -14.61 -29.33 16.32
C LEU A 248 -15.97 -29.35 17.05
N THR A 249 -15.97 -28.99 18.32
CA THR A 249 -17.18 -29.01 19.17
C THR A 249 -18.06 -27.77 18.96
N THR A 250 -17.46 -26.58 18.90
CA THR A 250 -18.21 -25.31 18.82
C THR A 250 -18.47 -24.85 17.40
N GLY A 251 -17.74 -25.40 16.43
CA GLY A 251 -17.63 -24.84 15.09
C GLY A 251 -16.83 -23.53 15.06
N VAL A 252 -16.71 -22.91 13.88
CA VAL A 252 -16.08 -21.62 13.66
C VAL A 252 -17.03 -20.72 12.92
N GLY A 253 -18.07 -20.24 13.60
CA GLY A 253 -19.19 -19.55 12.98
C GLY A 253 -19.85 -20.44 11.94
N ASP A 254 -20.35 -19.84 10.86
CA ASP A 254 -21.00 -20.58 9.76
C ASP A 254 -19.98 -21.17 8.77
N SER A 255 -18.69 -20.82 8.92
CA SER A 255 -17.63 -21.27 7.99
C SER A 255 -17.18 -22.71 8.23
N MET A 256 -17.24 -23.19 9.47
CA MET A 256 -16.95 -24.57 9.85
C MET A 256 -18.03 -25.05 10.84
N PRO A 257 -18.80 -26.09 10.51
CA PRO A 257 -19.91 -26.54 11.34
C PRO A 257 -19.44 -27.08 12.68
N SER A 258 -20.36 -27.10 13.64
CA SER A 258 -20.20 -27.82 14.91
C SER A 258 -20.42 -29.32 14.70
N TYR A 259 -19.49 -30.14 15.15
CA TYR A 259 -19.59 -31.60 15.15
C TYR A 259 -20.06 -32.15 16.51
N ALA A 260 -20.60 -31.30 17.40
CA ALA A 260 -21.05 -31.74 18.73
C ALA A 260 -22.20 -32.73 18.65
N TYR A 261 -23.06 -32.58 17.64
CA TYR A 261 -24.28 -33.39 17.49
C TYR A 261 -24.05 -34.67 16.66
N GLY A 262 -23.07 -34.68 15.77
CA GLY A 262 -22.80 -35.81 14.89
C GLY A 262 -21.69 -36.76 15.36
N LEU A 263 -20.83 -36.29 16.27
CA LEU A 263 -19.64 -37.04 16.72
C LEU A 263 -19.60 -37.11 18.25
N THR A 264 -19.29 -38.29 18.77
CA THR A 264 -19.01 -38.49 20.20
C THR A 264 -17.71 -37.71 20.61
N PRO A 265 -17.57 -37.40 21.91
CA PRO A 265 -16.32 -36.81 22.42
C PRO A 265 -15.04 -37.58 22.01
N GLY A 266 -15.11 -38.92 22.03
CA GLY A 266 -14.01 -39.79 21.63
C GLY A 266 -13.65 -39.71 20.17
N GLN A 267 -14.65 -39.64 19.27
CA GLN A 267 -14.48 -39.48 17.84
C GLN A 267 -13.86 -38.11 17.48
N ARG A 268 -14.26 -37.05 18.19
CA ARG A 268 -13.60 -35.73 18.04
C ARG A 268 -12.14 -35.79 18.47
N TRP A 269 -11.77 -36.57 19.50
CA TRP A 269 -10.37 -36.81 19.86
C TRP A 269 -9.61 -37.63 18.82
N ASP A 270 -10.26 -38.56 18.13
CA ASP A 270 -9.64 -39.28 17.02
C ASP A 270 -9.35 -38.33 15.85
N LEU A 271 -10.27 -37.40 15.52
CA LEU A 271 -10.01 -36.31 14.54
C LEU A 271 -8.88 -35.39 14.97
N VAL A 272 -8.80 -35.00 16.25
CA VAL A 272 -7.67 -34.19 16.76
C VAL A 272 -6.34 -34.92 16.53
N SER A 273 -6.30 -36.24 16.82
CA SER A 273 -5.10 -37.04 16.61
C SER A 273 -4.68 -37.07 15.14
N TYR A 274 -5.63 -37.17 14.22
CA TYR A 274 -5.35 -37.10 12.78
C TYR A 274 -4.87 -35.69 12.36
N VAL A 275 -5.56 -34.63 12.71
CA VAL A 275 -5.16 -33.25 12.40
C VAL A 275 -3.75 -32.95 12.90
N GLN A 276 -3.41 -33.40 14.10
CA GLN A 276 -2.05 -33.26 14.64
C GLN A 276 -1.01 -34.06 13.85
N SER A 277 -1.39 -35.20 13.28
CA SER A 277 -0.46 -36.00 12.45
C SER A 277 -0.15 -35.34 11.10
N LEU A 278 -0.95 -34.38 10.65
CA LEU A 278 -0.70 -33.61 9.44
C LEU A 278 0.33 -32.48 9.66
N ALA A 279 0.60 -32.13 10.92
CA ALA A 279 1.42 -30.97 11.26
C ALA A 279 2.86 -31.12 10.76
N ARG A 280 3.34 -30.12 10.07
CA ARG A 280 4.74 -29.97 9.66
C ARG A 280 5.49 -29.05 10.61
N VAL A 281 6.82 -29.10 10.54
CA VAL A 281 7.69 -28.19 11.30
C VAL A 281 7.66 -26.82 10.65
N ALA A 282 7.51 -25.76 11.46
CA ALA A 282 7.47 -24.40 10.96
C ALA A 282 8.81 -24.02 10.29
N PRO A 283 8.80 -23.31 9.15
CA PRO A 283 10.01 -22.99 8.37
C PRO A 283 11.12 -22.27 9.15
N TRP A 284 10.77 -21.56 10.22
CA TRP A 284 11.73 -20.84 11.08
C TRP A 284 12.22 -21.67 12.27
N GLN A 285 11.78 -22.91 12.37
CA GLN A 285 12.25 -23.85 13.38
C GLN A 285 13.29 -24.82 12.80
N PRO A 286 14.18 -25.39 13.62
CA PRO A 286 15.12 -26.42 13.16
C PRO A 286 14.39 -27.58 12.45
N GLY A 287 14.84 -27.92 11.24
CA GLY A 287 14.23 -28.95 10.42
C GLY A 287 12.98 -28.51 9.61
N GLY A 288 12.54 -27.27 9.80
CA GLY A 288 11.44 -26.72 9.03
C GLY A 288 11.88 -26.28 7.63
N ARG A 289 10.98 -26.40 6.66
CA ARG A 289 11.22 -26.01 5.27
C ARG A 289 10.13 -25.07 4.76
N LEU A 290 10.54 -24.08 3.96
CA LEU A 290 9.59 -23.31 3.15
C LEU A 290 8.97 -24.22 2.10
N ASP A 291 7.68 -24.09 1.88
CA ASP A 291 7.05 -24.67 0.73
C ASP A 291 7.62 -24.02 -0.55
N GLY A 292 8.00 -24.86 -1.51
CA GLY A 292 8.40 -24.36 -2.83
C GLY A 292 7.23 -23.66 -3.54
N PRO A 293 7.52 -22.76 -4.47
CA PRO A 293 6.48 -22.00 -5.20
C PRO A 293 5.42 -22.88 -5.85
N GLY A 294 5.77 -24.09 -6.29
CA GLY A 294 4.84 -25.04 -6.90
C GLY A 294 4.06 -25.93 -5.94
N GLN A 295 4.35 -25.88 -4.64
CA GLN A 295 3.63 -26.66 -3.61
C GLN A 295 2.54 -25.86 -2.91
N ARG A 296 2.59 -24.53 -3.02
CA ARG A 296 1.49 -23.69 -2.58
C ARG A 296 0.43 -23.72 -3.67
N ALA A 297 -0.73 -24.19 -3.34
CA ALA A 297 -1.98 -24.16 -4.08
C ALA A 297 -1.96 -23.52 -5.48
N ASP A 298 -2.93 -23.90 -6.30
CA ASP A 298 -3.37 -23.30 -7.54
C ASP A 298 -2.79 -21.90 -7.80
N LEU A 299 -2.20 -21.67 -8.97
CA LEU A 299 -1.62 -20.37 -9.39
C LEU A 299 -2.59 -19.20 -9.22
N LEU A 300 -3.89 -19.45 -9.32
CA LEU A 300 -4.93 -18.45 -9.10
C LEU A 300 -4.91 -17.92 -7.66
N ARG A 301 -4.80 -18.81 -6.68
CA ARG A 301 -4.74 -18.42 -5.26
C ARG A 301 -3.40 -17.76 -4.91
N ARG A 302 -2.33 -18.20 -5.56
CA ARG A 302 -1.04 -17.55 -5.44
C ARG A 302 -1.12 -16.13 -5.97
N GLY A 303 -1.80 -15.91 -7.08
CA GLY A 303 -2.04 -14.59 -7.67
C GLY A 303 -2.88 -13.70 -6.77
N GLU A 304 -3.98 -14.22 -6.22
CA GLU A 304 -4.82 -13.51 -5.24
C GLU A 304 -3.99 -13.04 -4.04
N TYR A 305 -3.23 -13.96 -3.45
CA TYR A 305 -2.35 -13.65 -2.32
C TYR A 305 -1.35 -12.54 -2.68
N LEU A 306 -0.68 -12.64 -3.83
CA LEU A 306 0.32 -11.67 -4.25
C LEU A 306 -0.28 -10.29 -4.55
N VAL A 307 -1.45 -10.23 -5.17
CA VAL A 307 -2.14 -8.95 -5.41
C VAL A 307 -2.45 -8.21 -4.11
N HIS A 308 -2.80 -8.96 -3.06
CA HIS A 308 -2.98 -8.38 -1.73
C HIS A 308 -1.63 -8.04 -1.07
N ALA A 309 -0.66 -8.92 -1.14
CA ALA A 309 0.66 -8.76 -0.53
C ALA A 309 1.47 -7.62 -1.17
N GLU A 310 1.40 -7.47 -2.49
CA GLU A 310 2.04 -6.39 -3.25
C GLU A 310 1.19 -5.11 -3.28
N MET A 311 0.09 -5.09 -2.53
CA MET A 311 -0.72 -3.90 -2.29
C MET A 311 -1.31 -3.25 -3.55
N CYS A 312 -1.61 -4.03 -4.58
CA CYS A 312 -2.18 -3.53 -5.83
C CYS A 312 -3.47 -2.72 -5.58
N GLY A 313 -4.29 -3.16 -4.63
CA GLY A 313 -5.52 -2.50 -4.20
C GLY A 313 -5.32 -1.08 -3.68
N LEU A 314 -4.15 -0.78 -3.08
CA LEU A 314 -3.85 0.56 -2.56
C LEU A 314 -3.99 1.65 -3.63
N CYS A 315 -3.47 1.39 -4.82
CA CYS A 315 -3.54 2.34 -5.93
C CYS A 315 -4.70 2.04 -6.89
N HIS A 316 -5.04 0.77 -7.09
CA HIS A 316 -6.01 0.35 -8.09
C HIS A 316 -7.44 0.21 -7.57
N THR A 317 -7.72 0.61 -6.34
CA THR A 317 -9.09 0.76 -5.83
C THR A 317 -9.36 2.23 -5.54
N GLN A 318 -10.51 2.72 -5.98
CA GLN A 318 -10.88 4.12 -5.78
C GLN A 318 -11.01 4.44 -4.30
N ILE A 319 -10.43 5.57 -3.89
CA ILE A 319 -10.49 6.08 -2.52
C ILE A 319 -11.24 7.41 -2.54
N ASN A 320 -12.08 7.63 -1.55
CA ASN A 320 -12.74 8.92 -1.34
C ASN A 320 -11.79 9.96 -0.71
N ARG A 321 -12.31 11.16 -0.49
CA ARG A 321 -11.55 12.26 0.11
C ARG A 321 -11.13 12.02 1.57
N THR A 322 -11.77 11.06 2.24
CA THR A 322 -11.45 10.67 3.63
C THR A 322 -10.46 9.51 3.69
N GLY A 323 -9.98 9.01 2.56
CA GLY A 323 -9.08 7.86 2.50
C GLY A 323 -9.80 6.51 2.58
N ILE A 324 -11.13 6.49 2.52
CA ILE A 324 -11.91 5.26 2.57
C ILE A 324 -12.06 4.70 1.17
N TYR A 325 -11.83 3.41 1.01
CA TYR A 325 -12.00 2.70 -0.25
C TYR A 325 -13.47 2.62 -0.67
N ARG A 326 -13.70 2.81 -1.96
CA ARG A 326 -14.99 2.50 -2.56
C ARG A 326 -15.21 0.99 -2.46
N GLY A 327 -16.27 0.55 -1.85
CA GLY A 327 -16.60 -0.82 -1.48
C GLY A 327 -16.04 -1.97 -2.32
N ASP A 328 -16.20 -3.18 -1.86
CA ASP A 328 -15.62 -4.39 -2.48
C ASP A 328 -16.02 -4.61 -3.94
N ASP A 329 -17.18 -4.08 -4.34
CA ASP A 329 -17.64 -4.12 -5.74
C ASP A 329 -16.73 -3.38 -6.72
N PHE A 330 -15.89 -2.47 -6.22
CA PHE A 330 -14.93 -1.70 -7.01
C PHE A 330 -13.48 -2.03 -6.69
N TYR A 331 -13.23 -3.11 -5.97
CA TYR A 331 -11.88 -3.58 -5.72
C TYR A 331 -11.12 -3.78 -7.02
N LEU A 332 -9.94 -3.19 -7.14
CA LEU A 332 -9.07 -3.19 -8.32
C LEU A 332 -9.67 -2.57 -9.60
N ALA A 333 -10.82 -1.90 -9.51
CA ALA A 333 -11.44 -1.26 -10.67
C ALA A 333 -10.78 0.09 -11.05
N GLY A 334 -9.73 0.50 -10.38
CA GLY A 334 -9.01 1.76 -10.65
C GLY A 334 -9.71 3.00 -10.12
N GLY A 335 -9.24 4.17 -10.55
CA GLY A 335 -9.89 5.44 -10.25
C GLY A 335 -9.18 6.32 -9.23
N MET A 336 -8.07 5.88 -8.65
CA MET A 336 -7.24 6.72 -7.79
C MET A 336 -6.41 7.70 -8.62
N ARG A 337 -6.41 8.98 -8.25
CA ARG A 337 -5.59 10.02 -8.88
C ARG A 337 -4.22 10.12 -8.24
N ILE A 338 -3.19 10.11 -9.07
CA ILE A 338 -1.79 10.17 -8.67
C ILE A 338 -1.12 11.30 -9.44
N GLY A 339 -0.59 12.29 -8.73
CA GLY A 339 0.16 13.38 -9.33
C GLY A 339 1.64 13.02 -9.43
N ALA A 340 2.22 13.26 -10.58
CA ALA A 340 3.64 13.11 -10.82
C ALA A 340 4.16 14.35 -11.57
N TYR A 341 4.58 15.36 -10.82
CA TYR A 341 5.18 16.54 -11.43
C TYR A 341 6.57 16.19 -12.02
N PRO A 342 6.94 16.64 -13.21
CA PRO A 342 6.18 17.48 -14.13
C PRO A 342 5.31 16.70 -15.14
N HIS A 343 5.11 15.40 -14.98
CA HIS A 343 4.49 14.50 -15.96
C HIS A 343 2.96 14.68 -16.09
N GLY A 344 2.30 15.13 -15.03
CA GLY A 344 0.86 15.31 -15.01
C GLY A 344 0.15 14.57 -13.87
N VAL A 345 -1.17 14.47 -13.98
CA VAL A 345 -2.01 13.69 -13.08
C VAL A 345 -2.48 12.44 -13.80
N PHE A 346 -2.16 11.31 -13.26
CA PHE A 346 -2.55 10.00 -13.75
C PHE A 346 -3.69 9.45 -12.90
N VAL A 347 -4.50 8.61 -13.51
CA VAL A 347 -5.54 7.88 -12.80
C VAL A 347 -5.25 6.39 -12.95
N SER A 348 -5.22 5.69 -11.82
CA SER A 348 -4.94 4.25 -11.80
C SER A 348 -5.96 3.49 -12.66
N ARG A 349 -5.48 2.53 -13.43
CA ARG A 349 -6.29 1.79 -14.39
C ARG A 349 -7.08 0.68 -13.73
N ASN A 350 -8.19 0.33 -14.36
CA ASN A 350 -9.00 -0.82 -14.04
C ASN A 350 -8.20 -2.10 -14.33
N LEU A 351 -8.01 -2.94 -13.30
CA LEU A 351 -7.31 -4.22 -13.38
C LEU A 351 -8.28 -5.41 -13.39
N THR A 352 -9.60 -5.18 -13.34
CA THR A 352 -10.57 -6.27 -13.42
C THR A 352 -10.65 -6.86 -14.82
N SER A 353 -11.29 -8.00 -14.95
CA SER A 353 -11.44 -8.73 -16.22
C SER A 353 -12.44 -8.08 -17.20
N ASP A 354 -12.84 -6.83 -16.99
CA ASP A 354 -13.70 -6.12 -17.93
C ASP A 354 -13.01 -5.92 -19.29
N ASP A 355 -13.69 -6.31 -20.35
CA ASP A 355 -13.13 -6.33 -21.71
C ASP A 355 -12.94 -4.93 -22.34
N GLU A 356 -13.71 -3.94 -21.89
CA GLU A 356 -13.67 -2.60 -22.45
C GLU A 356 -12.75 -1.68 -21.64
N THR A 357 -12.82 -1.74 -20.33
CA THR A 357 -12.16 -0.76 -19.45
C THR A 357 -11.04 -1.37 -18.61
N GLY A 358 -10.99 -2.71 -18.51
CA GLY A 358 -10.03 -3.46 -17.70
C GLY A 358 -8.98 -4.20 -18.52
N VAL A 359 -8.53 -5.35 -17.97
CA VAL A 359 -7.51 -6.20 -18.58
C VAL A 359 -8.10 -7.45 -19.28
N GLY A 360 -9.42 -7.52 -19.44
CA GLY A 360 -10.09 -8.71 -19.95
C GLY A 360 -9.57 -9.20 -21.30
N LYS A 361 -9.32 -8.29 -22.25
CA LYS A 361 -8.76 -8.60 -23.57
C LYS A 361 -7.26 -8.84 -23.59
N TRP A 362 -6.54 -8.56 -22.50
CA TRP A 362 -5.10 -8.76 -22.47
C TRP A 362 -4.76 -10.23 -22.28
N THR A 363 -3.66 -10.67 -22.90
CA THR A 363 -3.10 -11.98 -22.61
C THR A 363 -2.35 -11.96 -21.26
N GLU A 364 -2.15 -13.13 -20.63
CA GLU A 364 -1.33 -13.25 -19.42
C GLU A 364 0.06 -12.65 -19.63
N ILE A 365 0.71 -12.94 -20.78
CA ILE A 365 2.04 -12.41 -21.14
C ILE A 365 2.03 -10.88 -21.22
N GLN A 366 0.97 -10.27 -21.74
CA GLN A 366 0.85 -8.81 -21.78
C GLN A 366 0.74 -8.20 -20.38
N ILE A 367 0.01 -8.85 -19.46
CA ILE A 367 -0.08 -8.43 -18.07
C ILE A 367 1.28 -8.58 -17.38
N VAL A 368 1.96 -9.73 -17.56
CA VAL A 368 3.31 -9.96 -17.02
C VAL A 368 4.30 -8.91 -17.53
N ASN A 369 4.26 -8.56 -18.83
CA ASN A 369 5.09 -7.50 -19.39
C ASN A 369 4.76 -6.12 -18.81
N ALA A 370 3.49 -5.82 -18.55
CA ALA A 370 3.12 -4.58 -17.89
C ALA A 370 3.66 -4.51 -16.46
N LEU A 371 3.56 -5.60 -15.69
CA LEU A 371 4.06 -5.68 -14.31
C LEU A 371 5.59 -5.61 -14.24
N ARG A 372 6.29 -6.43 -15.02
CA ARG A 372 7.75 -6.57 -14.90
C ARG A 372 8.55 -5.58 -15.73
N ASN A 373 8.01 -5.09 -16.84
CA ASN A 373 8.74 -4.31 -17.83
C ASN A 373 8.09 -2.95 -18.13
N GLY A 374 6.97 -2.62 -17.47
CA GLY A 374 6.25 -1.38 -17.70
C GLY A 374 5.63 -1.25 -19.10
N ARG A 375 5.46 -2.38 -19.82
CA ARG A 375 4.93 -2.40 -21.20
C ARG A 375 3.52 -2.95 -21.23
N ALA A 376 2.54 -2.08 -21.28
CA ALA A 376 1.17 -2.44 -21.61
C ALA A 376 1.01 -2.58 -23.14
N PRO A 377 -0.04 -3.27 -23.63
CA PRO A 377 -0.24 -3.48 -25.08
C PRO A 377 -0.27 -2.22 -25.90
N ASP A 378 -0.78 -1.13 -25.35
CA ASP A 378 -1.06 0.14 -26.03
C ASP A 378 -0.18 1.31 -25.56
N ARG A 379 0.63 1.11 -24.48
CA ARG A 379 1.39 2.19 -23.86
C ARG A 379 2.54 1.70 -22.99
N LEU A 380 3.45 2.61 -22.70
CA LEU A 380 4.43 2.47 -21.63
C LEU A 380 3.85 3.01 -20.31
N LEU A 381 4.03 2.29 -19.22
CA LEU A 381 3.57 2.72 -17.91
C LEU A 381 4.52 3.76 -17.34
N ASN A 382 3.95 4.80 -16.75
CA ASN A 382 4.74 5.84 -16.09
C ASN A 382 5.30 5.28 -14.78
N LEU A 383 6.63 5.20 -14.67
CA LEU A 383 7.33 4.60 -13.53
C LEU A 383 7.12 5.36 -12.20
N TRP A 384 6.78 6.66 -12.27
CA TRP A 384 6.54 7.48 -11.07
C TRP A 384 5.15 7.23 -10.46
N CYS A 385 4.20 6.77 -11.30
CA CYS A 385 2.84 6.49 -10.87
C CYS A 385 2.59 5.00 -10.64
N MET A 386 3.21 4.15 -11.46
CA MET A 386 3.21 2.70 -11.31
C MET A 386 4.66 2.24 -11.18
N PRO A 387 5.14 1.98 -9.98
CA PRO A 387 6.55 1.67 -9.73
C PRO A 387 6.90 0.23 -10.13
N TRP A 388 6.62 -0.11 -11.40
CA TRP A 388 6.82 -1.44 -11.97
C TRP A 388 8.26 -1.94 -11.89
N PHE A 389 9.23 -1.06 -11.74
CA PHE A 389 10.64 -1.43 -11.59
C PHE A 389 10.93 -2.20 -10.28
N TYR A 390 10.09 -2.10 -9.25
CA TYR A 390 10.14 -3.01 -8.10
C TYR A 390 9.55 -4.37 -8.45
N LEU A 391 8.46 -4.38 -9.19
CA LEU A 391 7.79 -5.60 -9.64
C LEU A 391 8.59 -6.35 -10.73
N HIS A 392 9.61 -5.71 -11.30
CA HIS A 392 10.54 -6.36 -12.26
C HIS A 392 11.19 -7.62 -11.67
N TYR A 393 11.40 -7.63 -10.34
CA TYR A 393 12.02 -8.76 -9.64
C TYR A 393 11.03 -9.86 -9.27
N LEU A 394 9.74 -9.72 -9.54
CA LEU A 394 8.82 -10.83 -9.43
C LEU A 394 9.35 -12.01 -10.25
N THR A 395 9.32 -13.19 -9.66
CA THR A 395 9.57 -14.42 -10.44
C THR A 395 8.54 -14.52 -11.56
N GLU A 396 8.86 -15.25 -12.60
CA GLU A 396 7.91 -15.47 -13.71
C GLU A 396 6.63 -16.15 -13.22
N ASP A 397 6.78 -17.13 -12.33
CA ASP A 397 5.65 -17.83 -11.71
C ASP A 397 4.77 -16.88 -10.89
N ASP A 398 5.35 -16.01 -10.07
CA ASP A 398 4.61 -15.05 -9.27
C ASP A 398 3.90 -14.00 -10.16
N ALA A 399 4.58 -13.50 -11.19
CA ALA A 399 3.98 -12.56 -12.13
C ALA A 399 2.84 -13.19 -12.95
N THR A 400 3.01 -14.46 -13.36
CA THR A 400 1.98 -15.23 -14.07
C THR A 400 0.79 -15.53 -13.16
N ALA A 401 1.04 -15.87 -11.90
CA ALA A 401 -0.01 -16.07 -10.92
C ALA A 401 -0.87 -14.80 -10.72
N ILE A 402 -0.22 -13.63 -10.60
CA ILE A 402 -0.93 -12.33 -10.56
C ILE A 402 -1.76 -12.14 -11.83
N ALA A 403 -1.19 -12.36 -13.00
CA ALA A 403 -1.89 -12.19 -14.27
C ALA A 403 -3.15 -13.07 -14.37
N ARG A 404 -3.07 -14.32 -13.94
CA ARG A 404 -4.22 -15.24 -13.90
C ARG A 404 -5.30 -14.77 -12.97
N TYR A 405 -4.94 -14.34 -11.76
CA TYR A 405 -5.90 -13.81 -10.81
C TYR A 405 -6.61 -12.57 -11.33
N LEU A 406 -5.89 -11.62 -11.92
CA LEU A 406 -6.50 -10.43 -12.50
C LEU A 406 -7.51 -10.75 -13.61
N LYS A 407 -7.25 -11.80 -14.37
CA LYS A 407 -8.16 -12.29 -15.42
C LYS A 407 -9.38 -13.05 -14.87
N ASP A 408 -9.28 -13.60 -13.68
CA ASP A 408 -10.38 -14.31 -13.02
C ASP A 408 -11.28 -13.38 -12.18
N LEU A 409 -10.85 -12.14 -11.93
CA LEU A 409 -11.65 -11.16 -11.21
C LEU A 409 -12.99 -10.92 -11.90
N ARG A 410 -14.03 -10.70 -11.10
CA ARG A 410 -15.32 -10.26 -11.61
C ARG A 410 -15.13 -8.97 -12.44
N PRO A 411 -15.68 -8.91 -13.68
CA PRO A 411 -15.57 -7.70 -14.49
C PRO A 411 -16.35 -6.55 -13.85
N VAL A 412 -15.70 -5.40 -13.74
CA VAL A 412 -16.29 -4.15 -13.28
C VAL A 412 -16.08 -3.11 -14.36
N HIS A 413 -17.17 -2.64 -14.96
CA HIS A 413 -17.09 -1.58 -15.95
C HIS A 413 -16.80 -0.25 -15.26
N ASN A 414 -15.56 0.26 -15.41
CA ASN A 414 -15.15 1.55 -14.87
C ASN A 414 -14.26 2.28 -15.88
N ARG A 415 -14.82 3.26 -16.58
CA ARG A 415 -14.09 4.04 -17.58
C ARG A 415 -13.18 5.05 -16.89
N ILE A 416 -11.89 4.80 -16.98
CA ILE A 416 -10.86 5.65 -16.39
C ILE A 416 -10.51 6.80 -17.37
N PRO A 417 -10.57 8.06 -16.92
CA PRO A 417 -10.21 9.19 -17.76
C PRO A 417 -8.73 9.15 -18.18
N PRO A 418 -8.38 9.77 -19.32
CA PRO A 418 -6.99 9.89 -19.73
C PRO A 418 -6.19 10.72 -18.73
N PRO A 419 -4.86 10.60 -18.73
CA PRO A 419 -4.00 11.44 -17.91
C PRO A 419 -4.24 12.92 -18.19
N LEU A 420 -4.26 13.73 -17.14
CA LEU A 420 -4.32 15.18 -17.24
C LEU A 420 -2.88 15.72 -17.25
N HIS A 421 -2.44 16.24 -18.39
CA HIS A 421 -1.13 16.88 -18.52
C HIS A 421 -1.18 18.32 -18.01
N TYR A 422 -0.07 18.77 -17.44
CA TYR A 422 0.12 20.18 -17.10
C TYR A 422 0.27 21.03 -18.37
N GLY A 423 0.59 22.32 -18.23
CA GLY A 423 0.78 23.21 -19.37
C GLY A 423 1.98 22.88 -20.26
N LEU A 424 2.24 23.71 -21.26
CA LEU A 424 3.29 23.48 -22.24
C LEU A 424 4.68 23.36 -21.61
N VAL A 425 4.96 24.18 -20.62
CA VAL A 425 6.26 24.24 -19.95
C VAL A 425 6.54 22.97 -19.18
N GLU A 426 5.57 22.50 -18.41
CA GLU A 426 5.65 21.24 -17.67
C GLU A 426 5.72 20.04 -18.63
N THR A 427 5.02 20.11 -19.77
CA THR A 427 5.09 19.07 -20.80
C THR A 427 6.51 18.98 -21.38
N ILE A 428 7.14 20.10 -21.68
CA ILE A 428 8.54 20.13 -22.15
C ILE A 428 9.47 19.60 -21.03
N ALA A 429 9.31 20.07 -19.80
CA ALA A 429 10.09 19.61 -18.67
C ALA A 429 9.93 18.09 -18.46
N SER A 430 8.71 17.53 -18.58
CA SER A 430 8.48 16.09 -18.44
C SER A 430 9.21 15.25 -19.48
N LYS A 431 9.42 15.80 -20.68
CA LYS A 431 10.15 15.12 -21.76
C LYS A 431 11.66 15.19 -21.59
N LEU A 432 12.14 16.20 -20.88
CA LEU A 432 13.56 16.34 -20.53
C LEU A 432 13.92 15.50 -19.29
N THR A 433 12.95 15.25 -18.41
CA THR A 433 13.11 14.37 -17.24
C THR A 433 13.04 12.90 -17.67
N ARG A 434 14.09 12.43 -18.30
CA ARG A 434 14.19 11.03 -18.67
C ARG A 434 14.59 10.21 -17.45
N PRO A 435 14.06 9.01 -17.27
CA PRO A 435 14.65 8.06 -16.35
C PRO A 435 16.08 7.79 -16.84
N LEU A 436 17.01 8.09 -15.97
CA LEU A 436 18.42 7.77 -16.16
C LEU A 436 18.61 6.26 -16.00
N PRO A 437 19.78 5.72 -16.43
CA PRO A 437 20.11 4.32 -16.20
C PRO A 437 19.81 3.87 -14.77
N ALA A 438 19.44 2.63 -14.59
CA ALA A 438 18.83 2.11 -13.39
C ALA A 438 19.57 2.40 -12.08
N ALA A 439 20.91 2.42 -12.10
CA ALA A 439 21.72 2.82 -10.95
C ALA A 439 21.44 4.26 -10.46
N VAL A 440 20.99 5.12 -11.36
CA VAL A 440 20.66 6.52 -11.08
C VAL A 440 19.17 6.68 -10.76
N VAL A 441 18.31 5.80 -11.27
CA VAL A 441 16.88 5.82 -10.96
C VAL A 441 16.61 5.49 -9.50
N THR A 442 17.31 4.51 -8.94
CA THR A 442 17.24 4.25 -7.50
C THR A 442 17.62 5.46 -6.69
N VAL A 443 18.67 6.16 -7.12
CA VAL A 443 19.12 7.43 -6.52
C VAL A 443 18.04 8.50 -6.61
N LEU A 444 17.41 8.67 -7.75
CA LEU A 444 16.37 9.69 -7.96
C LEU A 444 15.10 9.40 -7.20
N THR A 445 14.67 8.13 -7.13
CA THR A 445 13.50 7.71 -6.39
C THR A 445 13.66 7.98 -4.88
N TYR A 446 14.88 7.83 -4.36
CA TYR A 446 15.22 8.14 -2.97
C TYR A 446 15.67 9.60 -2.73
N ALA A 447 15.99 10.32 -3.77
CA ALA A 447 16.44 11.72 -3.69
C ALA A 447 15.34 12.73 -3.98
N ASP A 448 14.17 12.27 -4.35
CA ASP A 448 12.99 13.10 -4.45
C ASP A 448 12.78 13.81 -3.11
N GLY A 449 12.56 15.11 -3.13
CA GLY A 449 12.44 15.94 -1.92
C GLY A 449 11.37 15.49 -0.93
N ASN A 450 10.53 14.54 -1.31
CA ASN A 450 9.55 13.91 -0.42
C ASN A 450 10.14 12.75 0.39
N PHE A 451 11.22 12.12 -0.08
CA PHE A 451 11.93 11.05 0.58
C PHE A 451 13.33 11.56 0.95
N GLY A 452 13.48 12.03 2.17
CA GLY A 452 14.73 12.59 2.66
C GLY A 452 15.90 11.60 2.51
N ARG A 453 16.94 12.03 1.86
CA ARG A 453 18.14 11.26 1.60
C ARG A 453 18.98 11.00 2.82
N THR A 454 19.61 9.86 2.84
CA THR A 454 20.36 9.42 4.00
C THR A 454 21.69 8.76 3.71
N ASP A 455 21.99 8.40 2.50
CA ASP A 455 23.29 7.81 2.16
C ASP A 455 24.17 8.84 1.45
N SER A 456 25.24 9.26 2.13
CA SER A 456 26.26 10.16 1.60
C SER A 456 27.05 9.58 0.41
N ARG A 457 26.98 8.26 0.21
CA ARG A 457 27.61 7.57 -0.92
C ARG A 457 26.81 7.66 -2.21
N VAL A 458 25.57 8.03 -2.13
CA VAL A 458 24.76 8.29 -3.31
C VAL A 458 24.98 9.73 -3.71
N PRO A 459 25.52 10.05 -4.90
CA PRO A 459 25.75 11.43 -5.32
C PRO A 459 24.49 12.23 -5.12
N GLN A 460 24.59 13.35 -4.42
CA GLN A 460 23.41 14.19 -4.20
C GLN A 460 22.91 14.62 -5.56
N GLY A 461 21.84 13.98 -6.01
CA GLY A 461 21.28 14.19 -7.33
C GLY A 461 20.75 15.60 -7.44
N ARG A 462 21.58 16.48 -7.91
CA ARG A 462 21.15 17.74 -8.49
C ARG A 462 20.28 17.54 -9.74
N ALA A 463 20.03 16.29 -10.15
CA ALA A 463 19.33 16.01 -11.39
C ALA A 463 17.87 16.48 -11.39
N GLN A 464 17.22 16.58 -10.23
CA GLN A 464 15.87 17.20 -10.17
C GLN A 464 15.90 18.72 -10.02
N THR A 465 16.95 19.26 -9.43
CA THR A 465 17.11 20.71 -9.25
C THR A 465 17.85 21.37 -10.41
N THR A 466 18.49 20.62 -11.28
CA THR A 466 19.13 21.13 -12.51
C THR A 466 18.22 21.04 -13.74
N LEU A 467 17.07 20.47 -13.64
CA LEU A 467 16.02 20.90 -14.53
C LEU A 467 15.74 22.35 -14.16
N ILE A 468 16.42 23.20 -14.91
CA ILE A 468 16.19 24.62 -15.00
C ILE A 468 14.69 24.79 -14.80
N ASP A 469 14.34 25.39 -13.66
CA ASP A 469 12.96 25.71 -13.37
C ASP A 469 12.40 26.26 -14.68
N SER A 470 11.39 25.62 -15.23
CA SER A 470 10.90 25.89 -16.58
C SER A 470 10.55 27.37 -16.76
N GLN A 471 10.25 28.05 -15.65
CA GLN A 471 10.09 29.48 -15.59
C GLN A 471 11.35 30.25 -16.01
N TRP A 472 12.54 29.73 -15.75
CA TRP A 472 13.79 30.38 -16.18
C TRP A 472 14.05 30.24 -17.69
N ILE A 473 13.63 29.14 -18.31
CA ILE A 473 13.72 28.99 -19.77
C ILE A 473 12.84 30.03 -20.48
N VAL A 474 11.64 30.24 -19.95
CA VAL A 474 10.71 31.26 -20.47
C VAL A 474 11.22 32.67 -20.19
N LEU A 475 11.76 32.90 -18.98
CA LEU A 475 12.35 34.21 -18.63
C LEU A 475 13.61 34.50 -19.41
N ILE A 476 14.52 33.54 -19.56
CA ILE A 476 15.77 33.70 -20.32
C ILE A 476 15.43 33.82 -21.83
N GLY A 477 14.54 32.98 -22.35
CA GLY A 477 14.07 33.07 -23.74
C GLY A 477 13.32 34.37 -24.03
N GLY A 478 12.47 34.80 -23.11
CA GLY A 478 11.78 36.09 -23.18
C GLY A 478 12.74 37.29 -23.06
N ALA A 479 13.72 37.23 -22.16
CA ALA A 479 14.74 38.25 -22.01
C ALA A 479 15.67 38.32 -23.23
N LEU A 480 16.05 37.17 -23.80
CA LEU A 480 16.80 37.12 -25.06
C LEU A 480 15.98 37.71 -26.22
N LEU A 481 14.72 37.33 -26.36
CA LEU A 481 13.82 37.93 -27.35
C LEU A 481 13.66 39.44 -27.14
N PHE A 482 13.58 39.89 -25.87
CA PHE A 482 13.46 41.32 -25.54
C PHE A 482 14.73 42.10 -25.84
N THR A 483 15.91 41.53 -25.53
CA THR A 483 17.21 42.16 -25.82
C THR A 483 17.49 42.23 -27.33
N PHE A 484 17.03 41.24 -28.10
CA PHE A 484 17.17 41.25 -29.56
C PHE A 484 16.07 42.01 -30.28
N ALA A 485 14.89 42.15 -29.65
CA ALA A 485 13.73 42.89 -30.18
C ALA A 485 13.66 44.37 -29.72
N GLY A 486 14.63 44.82 -28.92
CA GLY A 486 14.71 46.20 -28.41
C GLY A 486 14.67 47.26 -29.52
N PRO A 487 14.17 48.45 -29.23
CA PRO A 487 13.95 49.49 -30.23
C PRO A 487 15.27 50.09 -30.69
N ARG A 488 15.93 49.41 -31.64
CA ARG A 488 16.90 50.09 -32.49
C ARG A 488 16.21 50.46 -33.78
N GLU A 489 16.25 51.73 -34.12
CA GLU A 489 15.87 52.24 -35.46
C GLU A 489 16.60 51.42 -36.51
N ARG A 490 16.01 50.36 -37.01
CA ARG A 490 16.61 49.60 -38.12
C ARG A 490 15.76 49.74 -39.37
N ARG A 491 16.22 50.60 -40.21
CA ARG A 491 16.15 50.39 -41.66
C ARG A 491 16.83 49.04 -41.95
N PHE A 492 16.37 48.32 -42.99
CA PHE A 492 17.05 47.11 -43.48
C PHE A 492 18.57 47.27 -43.40
N PRO A 493 19.30 46.26 -42.96
CA PRO A 493 20.74 46.40 -42.77
C PRO A 493 21.44 46.82 -44.07
N ARG A 494 22.03 47.98 -44.06
CA ARG A 494 22.85 48.49 -45.19
C ARG A 494 24.27 48.02 -45.15
N SER A 495 24.68 47.27 -44.14
CA SER A 495 26.02 46.73 -43.99
C SER A 495 26.03 45.22 -43.99
N VAL A 496 27.07 44.60 -44.49
CA VAL A 496 27.30 43.16 -44.46
C VAL A 496 27.15 42.60 -43.05
N ARG A 497 27.70 43.31 -42.05
CA ARG A 497 27.55 42.93 -40.61
C ARG A 497 26.10 42.89 -40.13
N GLY A 498 25.29 43.86 -40.59
CA GLY A 498 23.85 43.89 -40.22
C GLY A 498 23.09 42.71 -40.80
N TRP A 499 23.38 42.35 -42.05
CA TRP A 499 22.80 41.18 -42.69
C TRP A 499 23.26 39.89 -42.04
N LEU A 500 24.56 39.79 -41.71
CA LEU A 500 25.09 38.60 -40.98
C LEU A 500 24.43 38.40 -39.61
N THR A 501 24.24 39.50 -38.86
CA THR A 501 23.54 39.44 -37.56
C THR A 501 22.08 39.01 -37.70
N LEU A 502 21.39 39.49 -38.74
CA LEU A 502 20.03 39.10 -39.01
C LEU A 502 19.92 37.62 -39.37
N VAL A 503 20.80 37.14 -40.26
CA VAL A 503 20.83 35.72 -40.67
C VAL A 503 21.16 34.83 -39.48
N ILE A 504 22.15 35.15 -38.67
CA ILE A 504 22.53 34.40 -37.47
C ILE A 504 21.31 34.37 -36.47
N SER A 505 20.64 35.49 -36.26
CA SER A 505 19.47 35.56 -35.38
C SER A 505 18.33 34.70 -35.88
N VAL A 506 18.03 34.72 -37.18
CA VAL A 506 17.03 33.89 -37.81
C VAL A 506 17.39 32.39 -37.68
N LEU A 507 18.65 32.03 -37.96
CA LEU A 507 19.11 30.67 -37.84
C LEU A 507 19.06 30.19 -36.38
N ALA A 508 19.42 31.04 -35.42
CA ALA A 508 19.31 30.72 -34.01
C ALA A 508 17.86 30.49 -33.55
N LEU A 509 16.92 31.32 -34.04
CA LEU A 509 15.50 31.13 -33.77
C LEU A 509 14.96 29.87 -34.42
N LEU A 510 15.36 29.57 -35.65
CA LEU A 510 14.98 28.34 -36.34
C LEU A 510 15.55 27.10 -35.62
N LEU A 511 16.79 27.18 -35.16
CA LEU A 511 17.42 26.11 -34.38
C LEU A 511 16.72 25.90 -33.04
N LEU A 512 16.41 26.99 -32.32
CA LEU A 512 15.63 26.93 -31.07
C LEU A 512 14.24 26.36 -31.31
N GLY A 513 13.56 26.77 -32.40
CA GLY A 513 12.28 26.22 -32.80
C GLY A 513 12.37 24.72 -33.12
N LEU A 514 13.41 24.30 -33.84
CA LEU A 514 13.65 22.91 -34.18
C LEU A 514 13.95 22.08 -32.92
N VAL A 515 14.82 22.57 -32.03
CA VAL A 515 15.12 21.92 -30.75
C VAL A 515 13.85 21.80 -29.90
N GLY A 516 13.07 22.89 -29.80
CA GLY A 516 11.78 22.85 -29.10
C GLY A 516 10.79 21.85 -29.70
N TRP A 517 10.74 21.79 -31.03
CA TRP A 517 9.89 20.82 -31.74
C TRP A 517 10.37 19.37 -31.56
N VAL A 518 11.68 19.12 -31.62
CA VAL A 518 12.27 17.80 -31.38
C VAL A 518 11.97 17.35 -29.96
N ILE A 519 12.16 18.23 -28.97
CA ILE A 519 11.82 17.92 -27.56
C ILE A 519 10.33 17.64 -27.40
N TYR A 520 9.47 18.43 -28.05
CA TYR A 520 8.04 18.22 -28.02
C TYR A 520 7.62 16.89 -28.67
N ALA A 521 8.24 16.54 -29.81
CA ALA A 521 7.95 15.31 -30.54
C ALA A 521 8.53 14.06 -29.88
N LEU A 522 9.53 14.20 -28.99
CA LEU A 522 10.09 13.07 -28.27
C LEU A 522 9.01 12.43 -27.38
N PRO A 523 8.88 11.11 -27.38
CA PRO A 523 7.99 10.43 -26.46
C PRO A 523 8.42 10.69 -25.01
N THR A 524 7.47 10.81 -24.12
CA THR A 524 7.75 10.86 -22.67
C THR A 524 8.28 9.49 -22.27
N LEU A 525 9.60 9.34 -22.16
CA LEU A 525 10.24 8.08 -21.83
C LEU A 525 10.17 7.85 -20.33
N SER A 526 9.11 7.20 -19.89
CA SER A 526 9.04 6.56 -18.57
C SER A 526 9.52 5.09 -18.61
N PHE A 527 10.22 4.72 -19.67
CA PHE A 527 10.69 3.34 -19.90
C PHE A 527 12.16 3.21 -19.59
N ILE A 528 12.49 2.23 -18.76
CA ILE A 528 13.84 1.79 -18.51
C ILE A 528 13.98 0.40 -19.15
N PRO A 529 15.02 0.17 -19.99
CA PRO A 529 15.27 -1.16 -20.50
C PRO A 529 15.42 -2.19 -19.39
N PRO A 530 14.84 -3.39 -19.49
CA PRO A 530 14.87 -4.39 -18.43
C PRO A 530 16.28 -4.76 -17.95
N ASP A 531 17.26 -4.83 -18.87
CA ASP A 531 18.65 -5.10 -18.58
C ASP A 531 19.32 -4.02 -17.72
N GLN A 532 18.81 -2.79 -17.76
CA GLN A 532 19.28 -1.70 -16.94
C GLN A 532 18.63 -1.65 -15.55
N ILE A 533 17.51 -2.34 -15.36
CA ILE A 533 16.82 -2.40 -14.07
C ILE A 533 17.55 -3.36 -13.12
N VAL A 534 18.14 -4.43 -13.64
CA VAL A 534 18.76 -5.52 -12.87
C VAL A 534 19.84 -5.01 -11.88
N SER A 535 20.54 -3.95 -12.22
CA SER A 535 21.54 -3.35 -11.32
C SER A 535 20.98 -2.26 -10.41
N GLY A 536 19.77 -1.79 -10.63
CA GLY A 536 19.23 -0.58 -10.02
C GLY A 536 18.26 -0.78 -8.88
N ALA A 537 17.21 -1.58 -9.05
CA ALA A 537 16.15 -1.65 -8.07
C ALA A 537 16.55 -2.41 -6.79
N THR A 538 17.52 -3.34 -6.89
CA THR A 538 18.14 -3.98 -5.73
C THR A 538 19.47 -3.35 -5.34
N ALA A 539 19.90 -2.31 -6.03
CA ALA A 539 21.15 -1.63 -5.70
C ALA A 539 21.09 -1.09 -4.26
N GLY A 540 21.97 -1.58 -3.43
CA GLY A 540 22.05 -1.21 -2.03
C GLY A 540 21.18 -2.03 -1.07
N ILE A 541 20.36 -2.98 -1.56
CA ILE A 541 19.71 -3.97 -0.68
C ILE A 541 20.79 -4.97 -0.26
N PRO A 542 21.15 -5.05 1.03
CA PRO A 542 22.26 -5.89 1.48
C PRO A 542 22.02 -7.36 1.13
N GLU A 543 23.05 -8.02 0.61
CA GLU A 543 23.09 -9.47 0.58
C GLU A 543 23.27 -9.98 2.00
N PRO A 544 22.53 -11.01 2.41
CA PRO A 544 22.76 -11.64 3.70
C PRO A 544 24.17 -12.25 3.75
N ASP A 545 24.88 -12.00 4.84
CA ASP A 545 26.21 -12.59 5.03
C ASP A 545 26.11 -14.13 5.06
N ALA A 546 26.84 -14.77 4.15
CA ALA A 546 26.88 -16.21 4.04
C ALA A 546 27.38 -16.90 5.32
N ALA A 547 28.24 -16.24 6.10
CA ALA A 547 28.72 -16.72 7.37
C ALA A 547 27.64 -16.78 8.48
N GLY A 548 26.57 -16.02 8.31
CA GLY A 548 25.42 -15.98 9.23
C GLY A 548 24.44 -17.15 9.07
N PHE A 549 24.58 -17.98 8.01
CA PHE A 549 23.66 -19.08 7.77
C PHE A 549 24.12 -20.35 8.49
N LYS A 550 23.27 -20.86 9.39
CA LYS A 550 23.53 -22.11 10.08
C LYS A 550 23.07 -23.35 9.31
N THR A 551 22.04 -23.22 8.47
CA THR A 551 21.48 -24.32 7.68
C THR A 551 21.02 -23.82 6.30
N LEU A 552 20.80 -24.77 5.35
CA LEU A 552 20.25 -24.46 4.03
C LEU A 552 18.83 -23.91 4.12
N GLU A 553 18.04 -24.40 5.07
CA GLU A 553 16.66 -23.95 5.30
C GLU A 553 16.65 -22.51 5.79
N GLN A 554 17.53 -22.15 6.71
CA GLN A 554 17.69 -20.77 7.20
C GLN A 554 18.12 -19.84 6.04
N LYS A 555 19.03 -20.29 5.19
CA LYS A 555 19.42 -19.54 3.99
C LYS A 555 18.22 -19.27 3.08
N ALA A 556 17.41 -20.32 2.79
CA ALA A 556 16.22 -20.18 1.97
C ALA A 556 15.20 -19.22 2.57
N LEU A 557 14.98 -19.28 3.88
CA LEU A 557 14.08 -18.38 4.60
C LEU A 557 14.53 -16.91 4.48
N ILE A 558 15.80 -16.63 4.71
CA ILE A 558 16.36 -15.28 4.65
C ILE A 558 16.36 -14.75 3.22
N GLN A 559 16.70 -15.58 2.24
CA GLN A 559 16.62 -15.20 0.82
C GLN A 559 15.18 -14.88 0.39
N ARG A 560 14.21 -15.66 0.86
CA ARG A 560 12.78 -15.35 0.67
C ARG A 560 12.42 -13.99 1.28
N GLY A 561 12.91 -13.71 2.48
CA GLY A 561 12.70 -12.42 3.15
C GLY A 561 13.32 -11.26 2.38
N ARG A 562 14.51 -11.42 1.82
CA ARG A 562 15.16 -10.43 0.97
C ARG A 562 14.36 -10.15 -0.30
N TYR A 563 13.88 -11.21 -0.94
CA TYR A 563 12.99 -11.10 -2.10
C TYR A 563 11.75 -10.26 -1.76
N LEU A 564 11.06 -10.59 -0.66
CA LEU A 564 9.88 -9.86 -0.21
C LEU A 564 10.19 -8.40 0.17
N PHE A 565 11.31 -8.15 0.84
CA PHE A 565 11.76 -6.78 1.15
C PHE A 565 11.94 -5.93 -0.11
N SER A 566 12.36 -6.55 -1.21
CA SER A 566 12.53 -5.90 -2.50
C SER A 566 11.19 -5.68 -3.22
N VAL A 567 10.43 -6.76 -3.49
CA VAL A 567 9.26 -6.68 -4.37
C VAL A 567 8.07 -5.99 -3.69
N ALA A 568 7.89 -6.15 -2.39
CA ALA A 568 6.86 -5.45 -1.64
C ALA A 568 7.22 -4.00 -1.27
N SER A 569 8.23 -3.44 -1.92
CA SER A 569 8.61 -2.03 -1.82
C SER A 569 9.01 -1.55 -0.42
N CYS A 570 9.38 -2.45 0.51
CA CYS A 570 9.88 -2.05 1.83
C CYS A 570 11.11 -1.13 1.71
N ALA A 571 12.03 -1.49 0.79
CA ALA A 571 13.22 -0.71 0.49
C ALA A 571 12.92 0.68 -0.06
N PHE A 572 11.77 0.89 -0.70
CA PHE A 572 11.34 2.18 -1.23
C PHE A 572 11.14 3.21 -0.11
N CYS A 573 10.43 2.83 0.94
CA CYS A 573 10.16 3.72 2.07
C CYS A 573 11.30 3.71 3.10
N HIS A 574 11.82 2.51 3.44
CA HIS A 574 12.79 2.35 4.51
C HIS A 574 14.26 2.45 4.07
N ASN A 575 14.52 2.80 2.82
CA ASN A 575 15.82 2.72 2.14
C ASN A 575 16.32 1.28 1.99
N PRO A 576 17.22 1.00 1.03
CA PRO A 576 17.73 -0.34 0.78
C PRO A 576 18.36 -1.03 2.00
N ASN A 577 19.00 -0.25 2.88
CA ASN A 577 19.64 -0.75 4.09
C ASN A 577 18.74 -0.72 5.35
N GLY A 578 17.46 -0.40 5.19
CA GLY A 578 16.52 -0.32 6.31
C GLY A 578 16.67 0.89 7.23
N ALA A 579 17.58 1.83 6.93
CA ALA A 579 17.88 2.97 7.81
C ALA A 579 16.72 3.98 7.97
N GLY A 580 15.71 3.92 7.13
CA GLY A 580 14.57 4.83 7.17
C GLY A 580 14.94 6.30 6.93
N GLY A 581 14.13 7.22 7.46
CA GLY A 581 14.37 8.66 7.42
C GLY A 581 13.85 9.35 6.15
N SER A 582 13.15 8.64 5.30
CA SER A 582 12.44 9.24 4.18
C SER A 582 11.25 10.04 4.70
N LYS A 583 11.16 11.31 4.29
CA LYS A 583 10.08 12.19 4.68
C LYS A 583 8.86 11.96 3.79
N VAL A 584 7.76 11.64 4.41
CA VAL A 584 6.46 11.49 3.75
C VAL A 584 5.53 12.57 4.29
N SER A 585 5.22 13.55 3.47
CA SER A 585 4.25 14.59 3.82
C SER A 585 2.90 14.20 3.27
N TRP A 586 2.05 13.72 4.15
CA TRP A 586 0.65 13.46 3.86
C TRP A 586 -0.15 14.59 4.49
N ARG A 587 -0.38 15.61 3.72
CA ARG A 587 -0.86 16.88 4.22
C ARG A 587 -2.06 16.81 5.15
N PRO A 588 -3.05 15.91 4.95
CA PRO A 588 -4.13 15.78 5.94
C PRO A 588 -3.66 15.26 7.30
N PHE A 589 -2.61 14.43 7.33
CA PHE A 589 -2.11 13.78 8.54
C PHE A 589 -0.80 14.37 9.05
N GLY A 590 -0.25 15.36 8.34
CA GLY A 590 1.00 16.01 8.68
C GLY A 590 2.22 15.37 8.00
N THR A 591 3.34 15.40 8.69
CA THR A 591 4.60 14.86 8.18
C THR A 591 5.02 13.64 8.98
N LEU A 592 5.24 12.54 8.26
CA LEU A 592 5.78 11.29 8.77
C LEU A 592 7.20 11.09 8.26
N TRP A 593 8.02 10.39 9.02
CA TRP A 593 9.31 9.88 8.58
C TRP A 593 9.31 8.36 8.71
N THR A 594 9.78 7.68 7.66
CA THR A 594 9.91 6.23 7.68
C THR A 594 10.90 5.83 8.76
N ARG A 595 10.55 4.81 9.55
CA ARG A 595 11.35 4.42 10.71
C ARG A 595 12.58 3.61 10.30
N ASN A 596 13.61 3.66 11.14
CA ASN A 596 14.75 2.79 11.04
C ASN A 596 14.31 1.36 11.40
N ILE A 597 14.42 0.45 10.44
CA ILE A 597 14.11 -0.98 10.58
C ILE A 597 15.35 -1.87 10.41
N SER A 598 16.55 -1.26 10.49
CA SER A 598 17.80 -2.00 10.56
C SER A 598 17.94 -2.73 11.91
N SER A 599 18.92 -3.62 12.02
CA SER A 599 19.20 -4.39 13.25
C SER A 599 19.83 -3.55 14.37
N ASP A 600 19.94 -2.23 14.23
CA ASP A 600 20.45 -1.35 15.30
C ASP A 600 19.55 -1.42 16.53
N THR A 601 20.16 -1.65 17.71
CA THR A 601 19.43 -1.85 18.96
C THR A 601 18.94 -0.57 19.61
N ALA A 602 19.55 0.56 19.29
CA ALA A 602 19.23 1.85 19.91
C ALA A 602 18.18 2.63 19.12
N THR A 603 18.27 2.62 17.79
CA THR A 603 17.43 3.44 16.92
C THR A 603 16.61 2.65 15.90
N GLY A 604 16.93 1.37 15.71
CA GLY A 604 16.26 0.44 14.83
C GLY A 604 15.35 -0.55 15.57
N ILE A 605 15.23 -1.74 15.01
CA ILE A 605 14.39 -2.83 15.56
C ILE A 605 15.22 -3.94 16.23
N GLY A 606 16.52 -3.75 16.41
CA GLY A 606 17.42 -4.77 16.95
C GLY A 606 17.02 -5.26 18.34
N ALA A 607 16.50 -4.39 19.20
CA ALA A 607 16.03 -4.73 20.54
C ALA A 607 14.61 -5.34 20.59
N TRP A 608 13.86 -5.32 19.48
CA TRP A 608 12.50 -5.85 19.46
C TRP A 608 12.50 -7.38 19.36
N THR A 609 11.49 -8.02 19.93
CA THR A 609 11.27 -9.44 19.67
C THR A 609 10.69 -9.65 18.28
N ASP A 610 10.84 -10.86 17.71
CA ASP A 610 10.25 -11.19 16.40
C ASP A 610 8.73 -11.02 16.42
N GLY A 611 8.08 -11.38 17.53
CA GLY A 611 6.64 -11.17 17.69
C GLY A 611 6.24 -9.68 17.65
N GLN A 612 7.04 -8.80 18.21
CA GLN A 612 6.82 -7.35 18.16
C GLN A 612 7.02 -6.78 16.75
N ILE A 613 8.00 -7.30 16.00
CA ILE A 613 8.21 -6.91 14.60
C ILE A 613 7.03 -7.39 13.76
N VAL A 614 6.61 -8.64 13.91
CA VAL A 614 5.41 -9.19 13.22
C VAL A 614 4.17 -8.34 13.54
N ARG A 615 3.95 -7.98 14.81
CA ARG A 615 2.83 -7.14 15.23
C ARG A 615 2.88 -5.76 14.57
N ALA A 616 4.04 -5.13 14.51
CA ALA A 616 4.20 -3.84 13.85
C ALA A 616 3.90 -3.91 12.35
N ILE A 617 4.35 -4.96 11.66
CA ILE A 617 4.11 -5.16 10.22
C ILE A 617 2.63 -5.48 9.98
N ARG A 618 2.02 -6.34 10.79
CA ARG A 618 0.68 -6.91 10.55
C ARG A 618 -0.46 -6.06 11.10
N SER A 619 -0.20 -5.30 12.14
CA SER A 619 -1.25 -4.61 12.90
C SER A 619 -0.90 -3.15 13.22
N GLY A 620 0.26 -2.69 12.78
CA GLY A 620 0.69 -1.31 12.99
C GLY A 620 0.98 -0.94 14.44
N ILE A 621 1.24 -1.88 15.34
CA ILE A 621 1.45 -1.59 16.77
C ILE A 621 2.89 -1.87 17.17
N THR A 622 3.60 -0.84 17.59
CA THR A 622 4.99 -0.91 18.06
C THR A 622 5.09 -1.40 19.51
N PRO A 623 6.29 -1.81 20.00
CA PRO A 623 6.46 -2.28 21.37
C PRO A 623 6.10 -1.26 22.46
N ASP A 624 6.27 0.05 22.18
CA ASP A 624 5.88 1.15 23.04
C ASP A 624 4.36 1.47 22.98
N GLY A 625 3.59 0.64 22.26
CA GLY A 625 2.14 0.79 22.13
C GLY A 625 1.71 1.88 21.16
N ARG A 626 2.62 2.51 20.45
CA ARG A 626 2.28 3.49 19.45
C ARG A 626 1.64 2.80 18.23
N THR A 627 0.54 3.35 17.74
CA THR A 627 -0.11 2.88 16.52
C THR A 627 0.52 3.59 15.32
N LEU A 628 0.98 2.82 14.33
CA LEU A 628 1.48 3.34 13.07
C LEU A 628 0.31 3.78 12.21
N HIS A 629 0.49 4.85 11.48
CA HIS A 629 -0.52 5.33 10.54
C HIS A 629 -0.71 4.30 9.43
N TRP A 630 -1.93 3.76 9.27
CA TRP A 630 -2.23 2.66 8.35
C TRP A 630 -1.97 3.01 6.87
N GLN A 631 -2.14 4.27 6.47
CA GLN A 631 -1.77 4.73 5.12
C GLN A 631 -0.28 5.09 5.00
N GLY A 632 0.40 5.39 6.10
CA GLY A 632 1.84 5.70 6.11
C GLY A 632 2.72 4.47 6.12
N MET A 633 2.35 3.44 6.85
CA MET A 633 3.06 2.15 6.91
C MET A 633 2.29 1.03 6.20
N ILE A 634 1.10 1.26 5.69
CA ILE A 634 0.27 0.30 4.94
C ILE A 634 0.20 -1.12 5.54
N TRP A 635 0.24 -1.20 6.88
CA TRP A 635 0.17 -2.45 7.60
C TRP A 635 -1.16 -3.19 7.41
N ASP A 636 -2.23 -2.49 7.06
CA ASP A 636 -3.52 -3.06 6.72
C ASP A 636 -3.44 -4.01 5.52
N HIS A 637 -2.62 -3.71 4.52
CA HIS A 637 -2.32 -4.60 3.39
C HIS A 637 -1.30 -5.67 3.78
N ALA A 638 -0.24 -5.31 4.49
CA ALA A 638 0.76 -6.26 4.96
C ALA A 638 0.19 -7.30 5.95
N SER A 639 -0.97 -7.02 6.57
CA SER A 639 -1.69 -7.97 7.42
C SER A 639 -2.12 -9.25 6.69
N ASN A 640 -2.27 -9.16 5.37
CA ASN A 640 -2.71 -10.27 4.52
C ASN A 640 -1.59 -11.24 4.15
N TRP A 641 -0.35 -10.93 4.49
CA TRP A 641 0.78 -11.81 4.22
C TRP A 641 0.67 -13.11 5.01
N ASP A 642 1.08 -14.21 4.38
CA ASP A 642 1.22 -15.49 5.04
C ASP A 642 2.22 -15.39 6.21
N GLU A 643 2.02 -16.20 7.23
CA GLU A 643 2.92 -16.23 8.39
C GLU A 643 4.35 -16.57 7.98
N GLU A 644 4.54 -17.46 7.01
CA GLU A 644 5.84 -17.84 6.50
C GLU A 644 6.57 -16.67 5.83
N ASP A 645 5.86 -15.89 5.03
CA ASP A 645 6.43 -14.74 4.35
C ASP A 645 6.78 -13.61 5.32
N ILE A 646 5.92 -13.34 6.32
CA ILE A 646 6.25 -12.39 7.39
C ILE A 646 7.46 -12.84 8.18
N ARG A 647 7.54 -14.12 8.55
CA ARG A 647 8.68 -14.67 9.27
C ARG A 647 9.96 -14.67 8.45
N ALA A 648 9.85 -14.92 7.15
CA ALA A 648 10.97 -14.79 6.22
C ALA A 648 11.46 -13.33 6.17
N LEU A 649 10.53 -12.36 6.06
CA LEU A 649 10.88 -10.95 6.12
C LEU A 649 11.57 -10.60 7.45
N VAL A 650 11.04 -11.03 8.60
CA VAL A 650 11.67 -10.79 9.90
C VAL A 650 13.07 -11.39 9.95
N ALA A 651 13.25 -12.62 9.46
CA ALA A 651 14.57 -13.25 9.42
C ALA A 651 15.57 -12.42 8.59
N TYR A 652 15.14 -11.85 7.46
CA TYR A 652 15.98 -10.96 6.67
C TYR A 652 16.24 -9.62 7.40
N LEU A 653 15.25 -9.00 8.00
CA LEU A 653 15.40 -7.74 8.74
C LEU A 653 16.44 -7.90 9.89
N ARG A 654 16.53 -9.08 10.51
CA ARG A 654 17.56 -9.40 11.52
C ARG A 654 18.97 -9.43 10.94
N MET A 655 19.11 -9.67 9.66
CA MET A 655 20.39 -9.72 8.94
C MET A 655 20.80 -8.37 8.34
N LEU A 656 19.92 -7.38 8.33
CA LEU A 656 20.30 -6.04 7.90
C LEU A 656 21.43 -5.48 8.77
N PRO A 657 22.46 -4.90 8.18
CA PRO A 657 23.51 -4.23 8.96
C PRO A 657 22.92 -3.17 9.89
N PRO A 658 23.40 -3.07 11.13
CA PRO A 658 22.94 -2.04 12.06
C PRO A 658 23.31 -0.65 11.54
N VAL A 659 22.35 0.24 11.48
CA VAL A 659 22.54 1.64 11.09
C VAL A 659 21.97 2.51 12.20
N THR A 660 22.84 3.17 12.96
CA THR A 660 22.41 4.12 13.99
C THR A 660 21.89 5.39 13.35
N ARG A 661 20.59 5.64 13.47
CA ARG A 661 19.93 6.80 12.89
C ARG A 661 18.74 7.25 13.72
N GLN A 662 18.81 8.47 14.25
CA GLN A 662 17.69 9.12 14.92
C GLN A 662 16.67 9.60 13.88
N ILE A 663 15.43 9.14 14.01
CA ILE A 663 14.33 9.51 13.14
C ILE A 663 13.45 10.54 13.86
N PRO A 664 13.17 11.71 13.25
CA PRO A 664 12.29 12.70 13.85
C PRO A 664 10.90 12.13 14.17
N PRO A 665 10.23 12.62 15.22
CA PRO A 665 8.85 12.26 15.49
C PRO A 665 7.92 12.77 14.36
N ALA A 666 6.80 12.11 14.17
CA ALA A 666 5.75 12.59 13.28
C ALA A 666 5.29 13.99 13.74
N ARG A 667 4.96 14.86 12.80
CA ARG A 667 4.42 16.19 13.06
C ARG A 667 2.98 16.27 12.59
N PRO A 668 2.08 16.86 13.37
CA PRO A 668 0.72 17.12 12.93
C PRO A 668 0.73 18.06 11.71
N PRO A 669 -0.38 18.20 10.98
CA PRO A 669 -0.50 19.17 9.91
C PRO A 669 -0.22 20.57 10.41
N ALA A 670 0.56 21.35 9.67
CA ALA A 670 0.73 22.78 9.93
C ALA A 670 -0.47 23.56 9.38
N ALA A 671 -0.65 24.81 9.83
CA ALA A 671 -1.77 25.65 9.37
C ALA A 671 -1.75 25.88 7.84
N ASP A 672 -0.57 25.99 7.25
CA ASP A 672 -0.37 26.10 5.80
C ASP A 672 -0.66 24.78 5.07
N ASP A 673 -0.45 23.63 5.70
CA ASP A 673 -0.89 22.34 5.16
C ASP A 673 -2.41 22.27 5.06
N CYS A 674 -3.13 22.92 5.96
CA CYS A 674 -4.58 23.03 5.93
C CYS A 674 -5.09 23.90 4.75
N ALA A 675 -4.29 24.84 4.30
CA ALA A 675 -4.64 25.69 3.17
C ALA A 675 -4.54 24.94 1.82
N VAL A 676 -3.75 23.89 1.75
CA VAL A 676 -3.58 23.08 0.55
C VAL A 676 -4.50 21.88 0.61
N TYR A 677 -5.46 21.87 -0.27
CA TYR A 677 -6.38 20.77 -0.43
C TYR A 677 -5.63 19.52 -0.89
N THR A 678 -5.68 18.46 -0.09
CA THR A 678 -5.13 17.16 -0.49
C THR A 678 -6.25 16.22 -0.89
N PHE A 679 -5.98 15.39 -1.89
CA PHE A 679 -6.98 14.50 -2.50
C PHE A 679 -7.46 13.34 -1.61
N TRP A 680 -6.90 13.22 -0.41
CA TRP A 680 -7.19 12.11 0.49
C TRP A 680 -8.35 12.39 1.46
N VAL A 681 -8.47 13.62 1.95
CA VAL A 681 -9.37 13.93 3.08
C VAL A 681 -9.94 15.35 2.93
N ALA A 682 -11.19 15.57 3.29
CA ALA A 682 -11.76 16.90 3.38
C ALA A 682 -11.09 17.68 4.52
N LYS A 683 -10.83 18.98 4.30
CA LYS A 683 -10.15 19.85 5.27
C LYS A 683 -10.78 19.80 6.67
N SER A 684 -12.10 19.75 6.74
CA SER A 684 -12.88 19.70 7.99
C SER A 684 -12.70 18.42 8.81
N THR A 685 -12.15 17.34 8.19
CA THR A 685 -11.92 16.06 8.86
C THR A 685 -10.50 15.90 9.37
N VAL A 686 -9.63 16.88 9.13
CA VAL A 686 -8.23 16.84 9.53
C VAL A 686 -8.05 17.50 10.88
N PRO A 687 -7.50 16.83 11.91
CA PRO A 687 -7.20 17.44 13.18
C PRO A 687 -6.31 18.68 12.99
N GLY A 688 -6.67 19.78 13.62
CA GLY A 688 -5.95 21.05 13.51
C GLY A 688 -6.27 21.90 12.27
N CYS A 689 -7.10 21.43 11.35
CA CYS A 689 -7.52 22.16 10.15
C CYS A 689 -8.96 22.69 10.21
N ARG A 690 -9.54 22.84 11.39
CA ARG A 690 -10.90 23.37 11.60
C ARG A 690 -10.97 24.87 11.40
#